data_fcb40ba8f198e14f96c7a9c47d908362
#
_entry.id   fcb40ba8f198e14f96c7a9c47d908362
#
_cell.length_a   1.000
_cell.length_b   1.000
_cell.length_c   1.000
_cell.angle_alpha   90.00
_cell.angle_beta   90.00
_cell.angle_gamma   90.00
#
_symmetry.space_group_name_H-M   'P 1'
#
loop_
_entity.id
_entity.type
_entity.pdbx_description
1 polymer ?
#
loop_
_entity_poly.entity_id
_entity_poly.type
_entity_poly.pdbx_seq_one_letter_code
_entity_poly.pdbx_strand_id
1 'polypeptide(L)'
;MIDKRDLPLTSFHWGTYRVEAQEGEVVALHPFEEDSDPSPIGQGYVGVLNGPDRITAPMVRKSWLEGGPGVAGEMRGQEGFVEVSWDEVERLVAKELRRVIDDYGNESIFAGSYGWASAGRFHHAQGHLKRFLNLLGGFTKSVNTYSLAAGEVILPHVLGGAEFIYGATCWQSIITDCDLIVAFGGLPLKNAAIGQGGVGAHRTGPALLDAKAAGVEFVNISPLRSDVAEVLEADWLAPRPSTDAALMIGLAHVLLSENLADRVFLDSYTVGFDQFTAYLTGESDGVAKTADWAANICDLPADTIRSLARRMAKGRTMISIAWSLTRQDHGEQPFWLGTILAAMLGQIGLPGGGIGFGYGATNTVGLERTSPRFQALPQGRNKVKTFIPVARITDLLENPGGSFDYNGKTHTYPDTRLVWWAGGNPFHHHQDLNRLRRAWARPDTVIVNDWCWNALAQHADIVLPCTTPLERDDINLSPRDPYLVMMDQAVLPAGQARNDYDIFCGFARHLGIEKKYTEGRDAGEWIRWLYDSSRQSAAQSEVDLPPFDELRATGWHKLPVPEAPFVMLEGFRADPVRNKLRTPSGKIEIFSERIAGFGYHDCPGHPIWMNPVEWLGSAKDSQLHLISNQPKNKLHSQLDHGRLSQSDRIGGYEPALIHPAVAAARGIRKDDVIRVFNSRGACLCAAVLSDDVRQGVIQISTGAWLDIKDTKGLCQQGNPNVLCLDKGTSKLGQGPSAHSCLVEIELLEKA
;
A
#
# COMPACT_ATOMS: atom_id res chain seq x y z
N MET A 1 -30.14 27.96 -8.54
CA MET A 1 -28.90 27.19 -8.27
C MET A 1 -29.17 26.39 -7.00
N ILE A 2 -29.01 25.10 -7.03
CA ILE A 2 -29.09 24.23 -5.85
C ILE A 2 -27.91 24.60 -4.93
N ASP A 3 -28.17 24.78 -3.63
CA ASP A 3 -27.07 24.93 -2.68
C ASP A 3 -26.30 23.59 -2.67
N LYS A 4 -25.00 23.63 -2.93
CA LYS A 4 -24.18 22.40 -2.98
C LYS A 4 -24.21 21.63 -1.67
N ARG A 5 -24.48 22.30 -0.54
CA ARG A 5 -24.61 21.69 0.78
C ARG A 5 -25.83 20.77 0.93
N ASP A 6 -26.83 20.93 0.05
CA ASP A 6 -28.03 20.08 0.02
C ASP A 6 -27.81 18.79 -0.82
N LEU A 7 -26.67 18.68 -1.53
CA LEU A 7 -26.36 17.49 -2.33
C LEU A 7 -25.94 16.31 -1.43
N PRO A 8 -26.23 15.05 -1.84
CA PRO A 8 -25.77 13.85 -1.14
C PRO A 8 -24.27 13.88 -0.87
N LEU A 9 -23.86 13.46 0.32
CA LEU A 9 -22.47 13.40 0.73
C LEU A 9 -21.96 11.96 0.66
N THR A 10 -20.76 11.75 0.14
CA THR A 10 -20.12 10.44 0.11
C THR A 10 -18.61 10.54 0.31
N SER A 11 -17.97 9.46 0.73
CA SER A 11 -16.55 9.40 0.99
C SER A 11 -15.86 8.27 0.21
N PHE A 12 -14.63 8.56 -0.21
CA PHE A 12 -13.70 7.62 -0.84
C PHE A 12 -12.35 7.65 -0.12
N HIS A 13 -11.46 6.79 -0.51
CA HIS A 13 -10.07 6.81 -0.02
C HIS A 13 -9.30 8.08 -0.41
N TRP A 14 -9.78 8.84 -1.38
CA TRP A 14 -9.17 10.07 -1.91
C TRP A 14 -9.94 11.34 -1.58
N GLY A 15 -10.96 11.27 -0.74
CA GLY A 15 -11.68 12.45 -0.29
C GLY A 15 -13.16 12.24 -0.08
N THR A 16 -13.78 13.25 0.49
CA THR A 16 -15.22 13.36 0.70
C THR A 16 -15.80 14.40 -0.27
N TYR A 17 -16.97 14.11 -0.85
CA TYR A 17 -17.56 14.93 -1.91
C TYR A 17 -19.07 15.04 -1.79
N ARG A 18 -19.60 16.21 -2.19
CA ARG A 18 -21.00 16.41 -2.50
C ARG A 18 -21.26 15.97 -3.93
N VAL A 19 -22.23 15.09 -4.13
CA VAL A 19 -22.48 14.43 -5.42
C VAL A 19 -23.62 15.13 -6.15
N GLU A 20 -23.33 15.68 -7.34
CA GLU A 20 -24.34 16.18 -8.25
C GLU A 20 -24.67 15.10 -9.27
N ALA A 21 -25.94 14.67 -9.27
CA ALA A 21 -26.46 13.68 -10.22
C ALA A 21 -27.64 14.26 -11.00
N GLN A 22 -27.73 13.94 -12.29
CA GLN A 22 -28.82 14.32 -13.19
C GLN A 22 -29.25 13.10 -13.99
N GLU A 23 -30.53 12.80 -14.00
CA GLU A 23 -31.10 11.65 -14.72
C GLU A 23 -30.45 10.31 -14.41
N GLY A 24 -29.95 10.12 -13.17
CA GLY A 24 -29.25 8.91 -12.72
C GLY A 24 -27.76 8.87 -13.04
N GLU A 25 -27.21 9.89 -13.68
CA GLU A 25 -25.79 10.03 -13.99
C GLU A 25 -25.08 10.99 -13.03
N VAL A 26 -23.89 10.64 -12.56
CA VAL A 26 -23.04 11.54 -11.80
C VAL A 26 -22.38 12.54 -12.75
N VAL A 27 -22.76 13.81 -12.62
CA VAL A 27 -22.27 14.89 -13.49
C VAL A 27 -21.14 15.70 -12.87
N ALA A 28 -21.07 15.77 -11.52
CA ALA A 28 -19.97 16.41 -10.81
C ALA A 28 -19.80 15.85 -9.40
N LEU A 29 -18.55 15.89 -8.90
CA LEU A 29 -18.18 15.67 -7.51
C LEU A 29 -17.58 16.97 -6.97
N HIS A 30 -18.30 17.65 -6.09
CA HIS A 30 -17.84 18.89 -5.46
C HIS A 30 -17.06 18.55 -4.19
N PRO A 31 -15.86 19.12 -3.99
CA PRO A 31 -15.10 18.89 -2.76
C PRO A 31 -15.94 19.22 -1.50
N PHE A 32 -15.67 18.45 -0.44
CA PHE A 32 -16.24 18.71 0.88
C PHE A 32 -15.81 20.09 1.38
N GLU A 33 -16.72 20.83 1.96
CA GLU A 33 -16.54 22.23 2.35
C GLU A 33 -15.45 22.45 3.42
N GLU A 34 -15.11 21.40 4.19
CA GLU A 34 -14.09 21.45 5.23
C GLU A 34 -12.69 21.00 4.73
N ASP A 35 -12.57 20.59 3.46
CA ASP A 35 -11.31 20.15 2.86
C ASP A 35 -10.67 21.29 2.06
N SER A 36 -9.60 21.84 2.59
CA SER A 36 -8.88 22.97 1.98
C SER A 36 -7.89 22.56 0.86
N ASP A 37 -7.57 21.26 0.73
CA ASP A 37 -6.60 20.74 -0.25
C ASP A 37 -7.14 19.46 -0.93
N PRO A 38 -8.34 19.51 -1.56
CA PRO A 38 -9.06 18.33 -2.01
C PRO A 38 -8.35 17.60 -3.15
N SER A 39 -8.34 16.28 -3.07
CA SER A 39 -7.79 15.42 -4.13
C SER A 39 -8.65 15.51 -5.40
N PRO A 40 -8.03 15.61 -6.60
CA PRO A 40 -8.78 15.62 -7.86
C PRO A 40 -9.29 14.24 -8.28
N ILE A 41 -8.82 13.15 -7.67
CA ILE A 41 -9.09 11.76 -8.10
C ILE A 41 -10.59 11.47 -8.21
N GLY A 42 -11.42 12.06 -7.33
CA GLY A 42 -12.88 11.89 -7.37
C GLY A 42 -13.51 12.21 -8.72
N GLN A 43 -12.98 13.20 -9.44
CA GLN A 43 -13.46 13.57 -10.78
C GLN A 43 -13.34 12.43 -11.81
N GLY A 44 -12.54 11.40 -11.51
CA GLY A 44 -12.44 10.20 -12.33
C GLY A 44 -13.72 9.36 -12.41
N TYR A 45 -14.68 9.53 -11.48
CA TYR A 45 -15.97 8.85 -11.55
C TYR A 45 -16.93 9.44 -12.58
N VAL A 46 -16.76 10.71 -12.93
CA VAL A 46 -17.66 11.37 -13.89
C VAL A 46 -17.55 10.70 -15.26
N GLY A 47 -18.67 10.14 -15.71
CA GLY A 47 -18.79 9.47 -17.01
C GLY A 47 -18.33 8.00 -17.05
N VAL A 48 -17.89 7.40 -15.92
CA VAL A 48 -17.46 5.99 -15.92
C VAL A 48 -18.37 5.06 -15.13
N LEU A 49 -19.19 5.58 -14.22
CA LEU A 49 -20.03 4.75 -13.35
C LEU A 49 -20.98 3.86 -14.16
N ASN A 50 -21.56 4.40 -15.24
CA ASN A 50 -22.42 3.69 -16.18
C ASN A 50 -21.73 3.52 -17.56
N GLY A 51 -20.40 3.62 -17.61
CA GLY A 51 -19.61 3.44 -18.83
C GLY A 51 -19.52 1.99 -19.31
N PRO A 52 -18.85 1.73 -20.45
CA PRO A 52 -18.79 0.41 -21.08
C PRO A 52 -18.06 -0.65 -20.23
N ASP A 53 -17.21 -0.22 -19.30
CA ASP A 53 -16.48 -1.13 -18.41
C ASP A 53 -17.29 -1.50 -17.15
N ARG A 54 -18.52 -0.99 -16.99
CA ARG A 54 -19.39 -1.30 -15.85
C ARG A 54 -19.91 -2.74 -15.94
N ILE A 55 -19.79 -3.51 -14.86
CA ILE A 55 -20.41 -4.83 -14.75
C ILE A 55 -21.84 -4.64 -14.23
N THR A 56 -22.84 -5.05 -15.02
CA THR A 56 -24.25 -4.78 -14.75
C THR A 56 -25.07 -5.99 -14.38
N ALA A 57 -24.54 -7.21 -14.57
CA ALA A 57 -25.20 -8.47 -14.25
C ALA A 57 -24.19 -9.52 -13.79
N PRO A 58 -24.59 -10.58 -13.08
CA PRO A 58 -23.72 -11.70 -12.79
C PRO A 58 -23.26 -12.39 -14.09
N MET A 59 -21.96 -12.64 -14.17
CA MET A 59 -21.32 -13.15 -15.38
C MET A 59 -20.53 -14.42 -15.04
N VAL A 60 -20.64 -15.44 -15.89
CA VAL A 60 -19.90 -16.69 -15.73
C VAL A 60 -19.10 -16.95 -17.00
N ARG A 61 -17.82 -17.30 -16.87
CA ARG A 61 -16.94 -17.66 -17.99
C ARG A 61 -17.53 -18.85 -18.74
N LYS A 62 -17.57 -18.78 -20.07
CA LYS A 62 -18.30 -19.72 -20.92
C LYS A 62 -17.87 -21.17 -20.69
N SER A 63 -16.58 -21.47 -20.77
CA SER A 63 -16.10 -22.86 -20.61
C SER A 63 -16.28 -23.39 -19.18
N TRP A 64 -16.24 -22.53 -18.16
CA TRP A 64 -16.55 -22.93 -16.79
C TRP A 64 -18.04 -23.27 -16.64
N LEU A 65 -18.93 -22.50 -17.24
CA LEU A 65 -20.38 -22.74 -17.18
C LEU A 65 -20.75 -24.06 -17.88
N GLU A 66 -20.16 -24.35 -19.02
CA GLU A 66 -20.41 -25.54 -19.84
C GLU A 66 -19.76 -26.82 -19.28
N GLY A 67 -18.51 -26.70 -18.80
CA GLY A 67 -17.68 -27.86 -18.42
C GLY A 67 -17.44 -28.01 -16.91
N GLY A 68 -17.78 -27.03 -16.10
CA GLY A 68 -17.61 -27.04 -14.64
C GLY A 68 -16.23 -26.58 -14.14
N PRO A 69 -16.00 -26.68 -12.83
CA PRO A 69 -14.76 -26.28 -12.18
C PRO A 69 -13.51 -26.95 -12.77
N GLY A 70 -12.41 -26.20 -12.91
CA GLY A 70 -11.11 -26.66 -13.43
C GLY A 70 -11.02 -26.72 -14.95
N VAL A 71 -12.11 -26.51 -15.68
CA VAL A 71 -12.10 -26.56 -17.15
C VAL A 71 -11.49 -25.30 -17.74
N ALA A 72 -10.50 -25.47 -18.62
CA ALA A 72 -9.87 -24.42 -19.41
C ALA A 72 -9.43 -23.20 -18.59
N GLY A 73 -8.78 -23.41 -17.42
CA GLY A 73 -8.28 -22.34 -16.58
C GLY A 73 -7.29 -21.39 -17.29
N GLU A 74 -6.54 -21.91 -18.27
CA GLU A 74 -5.63 -21.15 -19.15
C GLU A 74 -6.35 -20.15 -20.06
N MET A 75 -7.66 -20.31 -20.26
CA MET A 75 -8.47 -19.39 -21.07
C MET A 75 -8.96 -18.17 -20.30
N ARG A 76 -8.69 -18.08 -18.98
CA ARG A 76 -8.99 -16.88 -18.18
C ARG A 76 -8.31 -15.65 -18.79
N GLY A 77 -9.06 -14.60 -18.99
CA GLY A 77 -8.63 -13.37 -19.67
C GLY A 77 -8.63 -13.44 -21.20
N GLN A 78 -9.05 -14.55 -21.81
CA GLN A 78 -9.02 -14.76 -23.26
C GLN A 78 -10.40 -15.08 -23.86
N GLU A 79 -11.31 -15.67 -23.09
CA GLU A 79 -12.66 -15.98 -23.55
C GLU A 79 -13.72 -15.08 -22.92
N GLY A 80 -14.93 -15.07 -23.54
CA GLY A 80 -16.06 -14.29 -23.08
C GLY A 80 -16.83 -14.89 -21.91
N PHE A 81 -17.73 -14.09 -21.40
CA PHE A 81 -18.63 -14.43 -20.30
C PHE A 81 -20.07 -14.57 -20.78
N VAL A 82 -20.87 -15.34 -20.04
CA VAL A 82 -22.31 -15.51 -20.22
C VAL A 82 -23.02 -14.86 -19.05
N GLU A 83 -24.01 -14.01 -19.33
CA GLU A 83 -24.88 -13.46 -18.31
C GLU A 83 -25.77 -14.56 -17.73
N VAL A 84 -25.89 -14.62 -16.41
CA VAL A 84 -26.77 -15.54 -15.69
C VAL A 84 -27.62 -14.78 -14.67
N SER A 85 -28.71 -15.39 -14.22
CA SER A 85 -29.52 -14.79 -13.16
C SER A 85 -28.79 -14.87 -11.79
N TRP A 86 -29.19 -14.00 -10.85
CA TRP A 86 -28.70 -14.08 -9.48
C TRP A 86 -29.01 -15.43 -8.83
N ASP A 87 -30.22 -15.98 -9.01
CA ASP A 87 -30.58 -17.27 -8.47
C ASP A 87 -29.69 -18.40 -9.02
N GLU A 88 -29.33 -18.34 -10.30
CA GLU A 88 -28.43 -19.30 -10.92
C GLU A 88 -27.01 -19.19 -10.37
N VAL A 89 -26.41 -17.99 -10.31
CA VAL A 89 -25.04 -17.82 -9.80
C VAL A 89 -24.96 -18.13 -8.30
N GLU A 90 -26.00 -17.80 -7.52
CA GLU A 90 -26.05 -18.16 -6.09
C GLU A 90 -26.02 -19.67 -5.89
N ARG A 91 -26.74 -20.44 -6.69
CA ARG A 91 -26.70 -21.90 -6.67
C ARG A 91 -25.36 -22.47 -7.13
N LEU A 92 -24.78 -21.92 -8.20
CA LEU A 92 -23.47 -22.34 -8.71
C LEU A 92 -22.38 -22.15 -7.66
N VAL A 93 -22.28 -20.95 -7.08
CA VAL A 93 -21.28 -20.64 -6.04
C VAL A 93 -21.49 -21.50 -4.79
N ALA A 94 -22.73 -21.66 -4.32
CA ALA A 94 -23.01 -22.47 -3.15
C ALA A 94 -22.65 -23.95 -3.36
N LYS A 95 -22.92 -24.49 -4.57
CA LYS A 95 -22.53 -25.86 -4.94
C LYS A 95 -21.02 -26.03 -4.97
N GLU A 96 -20.32 -25.06 -5.58
CA GLU A 96 -18.86 -25.12 -5.71
C GLU A 96 -18.16 -24.98 -4.35
N LEU A 97 -18.64 -24.10 -3.48
CA LEU A 97 -18.10 -23.99 -2.11
C LEU A 97 -18.25 -25.29 -1.32
N ARG A 98 -19.43 -25.94 -1.40
CA ARG A 98 -19.63 -27.26 -0.76
C ARG A 98 -18.65 -28.27 -1.31
N ARG A 99 -18.54 -28.39 -2.65
CA ARG A 99 -17.60 -29.33 -3.29
C ARG A 99 -16.16 -29.10 -2.77
N VAL A 100 -15.69 -27.86 -2.80
CA VAL A 100 -14.31 -27.55 -2.39
C VAL A 100 -14.09 -27.82 -0.89
N ILE A 101 -15.06 -27.48 -0.04
CA ILE A 101 -14.96 -27.73 1.40
C ILE A 101 -15.00 -29.24 1.70
N ASP A 102 -15.89 -30.00 1.06
CA ASP A 102 -16.08 -31.42 1.32
C ASP A 102 -14.94 -32.26 0.76
N ASP A 103 -14.43 -31.94 -0.44
CA ASP A 103 -13.40 -32.74 -1.13
C ASP A 103 -11.97 -32.34 -0.70
N TYR A 104 -11.70 -31.05 -0.39
CA TYR A 104 -10.36 -30.54 -0.17
C TYR A 104 -10.17 -29.79 1.16
N GLY A 105 -11.26 -29.46 1.86
CA GLY A 105 -11.23 -28.72 3.11
C GLY A 105 -11.06 -27.20 2.93
N ASN A 106 -11.28 -26.47 4.00
CA ASN A 106 -11.25 -25.00 4.00
C ASN A 106 -9.87 -24.37 3.68
N GLU A 107 -8.79 -25.11 3.87
CA GLU A 107 -7.43 -24.61 3.55
C GLU A 107 -7.23 -24.42 2.04
N SER A 108 -7.99 -25.14 1.21
CA SER A 108 -7.94 -25.03 -0.25
C SER A 108 -8.67 -23.80 -0.81
N ILE A 109 -9.33 -23.03 0.05
CA ILE A 109 -9.94 -21.74 -0.31
C ILE A 109 -8.96 -20.62 0.03
N PHE A 110 -8.45 -19.92 -0.97
CA PHE A 110 -7.66 -18.72 -0.78
C PHE A 110 -8.53 -17.48 -0.97
N ALA A 111 -8.84 -16.80 0.12
CA ALA A 111 -9.51 -15.49 0.10
C ALA A 111 -8.51 -14.41 0.48
N GLY A 112 -7.51 -14.22 -0.36
CA GLY A 112 -6.41 -13.30 -0.17
C GLY A 112 -6.79 -11.84 -0.30
N SER A 113 -7.96 -11.59 -0.84
CA SER A 113 -8.54 -10.27 -1.15
C SER A 113 -7.80 -9.12 -0.48
N TYR A 114 -6.96 -8.45 -1.24
CA TYR A 114 -6.13 -7.33 -0.79
C TYR A 114 -6.36 -6.14 -1.72
N GLY A 115 -6.55 -4.97 -1.12
CA GLY A 115 -6.75 -3.73 -1.86
C GLY A 115 -7.68 -2.77 -1.12
N TRP A 116 -7.78 -1.57 -1.66
CA TRP A 116 -8.62 -0.51 -1.13
C TRP A 116 -9.96 -0.54 -1.86
N ALA A 117 -10.97 -1.20 -1.25
CA ALA A 117 -12.27 -1.41 -1.87
C ALA A 117 -13.25 -0.26 -1.58
N SER A 118 -13.54 -0.01 -0.30
CA SER A 118 -14.47 1.03 0.12
C SER A 118 -13.95 1.74 1.37
N ALA A 119 -14.19 3.04 1.45
CA ALA A 119 -13.93 3.83 2.65
C ALA A 119 -15.00 3.62 3.74
N GLY A 120 -16.19 3.12 3.38
CA GLY A 120 -17.31 2.88 4.29
C GLY A 120 -17.01 1.82 5.35
N ARG A 121 -17.65 1.97 6.50
CA ARG A 121 -17.45 1.09 7.66
C ARG A 121 -18.23 -0.22 7.57
N PHE A 122 -19.42 -0.20 6.97
CA PHE A 122 -20.25 -1.38 6.79
C PHE A 122 -19.94 -2.08 5.47
N HIS A 123 -20.05 -1.38 4.36
CA HIS A 123 -19.83 -1.95 3.03
C HIS A 123 -18.33 -2.10 2.68
N HIS A 124 -17.60 -2.80 3.55
CA HIS A 124 -16.21 -3.17 3.32
C HIS A 124 -16.16 -4.59 2.76
N ALA A 125 -16.06 -4.74 1.45
CA ALA A 125 -16.17 -6.00 0.70
C ALA A 125 -15.36 -7.16 1.32
N GLN A 126 -14.11 -6.91 1.66
CA GLN A 126 -13.22 -7.90 2.30
C GLN A 126 -13.72 -8.32 3.69
N GLY A 127 -14.38 -7.42 4.43
CA GLY A 127 -14.99 -7.72 5.72
C GLY A 127 -16.14 -8.69 5.59
N HIS A 128 -16.99 -8.48 4.59
CA HIS A 128 -18.12 -9.36 4.26
C HIS A 128 -17.65 -10.76 3.82
N LEU A 129 -16.66 -10.82 2.91
CA LEU A 129 -16.06 -12.08 2.47
C LEU A 129 -15.48 -12.87 3.64
N LYS A 130 -14.71 -12.21 4.53
CA LYS A 130 -14.11 -12.86 5.70
C LYS A 130 -15.18 -13.36 6.68
N ARG A 131 -16.20 -12.54 6.96
CA ARG A 131 -17.34 -12.95 7.82
C ARG A 131 -18.02 -14.19 7.27
N PHE A 132 -18.33 -14.18 5.97
CA PHE A 132 -19.02 -15.27 5.30
C PHE A 132 -18.19 -16.58 5.36
N LEU A 133 -16.93 -16.56 4.93
CA LEU A 133 -16.07 -17.74 4.93
C LEU A 133 -15.73 -18.24 6.34
N ASN A 134 -15.61 -17.35 7.33
CA ASN A 134 -15.40 -17.76 8.72
C ASN A 134 -16.60 -18.54 9.30
N LEU A 135 -17.82 -18.21 8.89
CA LEU A 135 -19.02 -18.97 9.25
C LEU A 135 -19.05 -20.34 8.61
N LEU A 136 -18.38 -20.54 7.49
CA LEU A 136 -18.25 -21.83 6.79
C LEU A 136 -17.04 -22.65 7.24
N GLY A 137 -16.24 -22.16 8.19
CA GLY A 137 -15.08 -22.92 8.71
C GLY A 137 -13.74 -22.21 8.51
N GLY A 138 -13.69 -21.17 7.72
CA GLY A 138 -12.48 -20.38 7.48
C GLY A 138 -11.89 -20.56 6.09
N PHE A 139 -10.68 -20.05 5.90
CA PHE A 139 -9.98 -19.99 4.62
C PHE A 139 -8.49 -19.70 4.83
N THR A 140 -7.64 -20.04 3.85
CA THR A 140 -6.25 -19.58 3.79
C THR A 140 -6.22 -18.09 3.51
N LYS A 141 -5.58 -17.32 4.39
CA LYS A 141 -5.47 -15.85 4.31
C LYS A 141 -4.07 -15.41 3.89
N SER A 142 -3.94 -14.16 3.45
CA SER A 142 -2.65 -13.46 3.41
C SER A 142 -2.39 -12.71 4.71
N VAL A 143 -1.10 -12.48 5.01
CA VAL A 143 -0.63 -11.64 6.13
C VAL A 143 0.22 -10.49 5.61
N ASN A 144 0.27 -9.41 6.38
CA ASN A 144 0.94 -8.14 6.05
C ASN A 144 0.30 -7.41 4.85
N THR A 145 0.97 -6.35 4.38
CA THR A 145 0.50 -5.51 3.28
C THR A 145 1.56 -5.36 2.20
N TYR A 146 1.17 -5.21 0.94
CA TYR A 146 2.12 -4.89 -0.15
C TYR A 146 2.88 -3.60 0.10
N SER A 147 2.28 -2.65 0.79
CA SER A 147 2.87 -1.32 1.00
C SER A 147 4.14 -1.36 1.84
N LEU A 148 4.21 -2.28 2.84
CA LEU A 148 5.26 -2.22 3.87
C LEU A 148 5.51 -3.54 4.62
N ALA A 149 5.26 -4.68 3.98
CA ALA A 149 5.36 -6.01 4.61
C ALA A 149 6.68 -6.24 5.38
N ALA A 150 7.82 -5.88 4.80
CA ALA A 150 9.11 -6.03 5.47
C ALA A 150 9.19 -5.17 6.75
N GLY A 151 8.64 -3.94 6.73
CA GLY A 151 8.53 -3.07 7.91
C GLY A 151 7.64 -3.65 9.00
N GLU A 152 6.49 -4.24 8.62
CA GLU A 152 5.56 -4.88 9.58
C GLU A 152 6.19 -6.06 10.30
N VAL A 153 7.18 -6.72 9.70
CA VAL A 153 7.86 -7.86 10.31
C VAL A 153 9.10 -7.44 11.08
N ILE A 154 9.90 -6.49 10.59
CA ILE A 154 11.16 -6.10 11.27
C ILE A 154 10.90 -5.24 12.52
N LEU A 155 9.96 -4.29 12.50
CA LEU A 155 9.75 -3.39 13.63
C LEU A 155 9.31 -4.06 14.93
N PRO A 156 8.51 -5.15 14.94
CA PRO A 156 8.28 -5.93 16.15
C PRO A 156 9.56 -6.50 16.81
N HIS A 157 10.60 -6.77 16.03
CA HIS A 157 11.89 -7.21 16.56
C HIS A 157 12.76 -6.05 17.06
N VAL A 158 12.64 -4.88 16.42
CA VAL A 158 13.50 -3.70 16.71
C VAL A 158 12.89 -2.79 17.79
N LEU A 159 11.59 -2.52 17.68
CA LEU A 159 10.84 -1.59 18.55
C LEU A 159 9.73 -2.26 19.38
N GLY A 160 9.51 -3.57 19.18
CA GLY A 160 8.48 -4.32 19.92
C GLY A 160 7.07 -4.24 19.34
N GLY A 161 6.85 -3.55 18.21
CA GLY A 161 5.54 -3.48 17.60
C GLY A 161 5.53 -2.89 16.19
N ALA A 162 4.57 -3.31 15.37
CA ALA A 162 4.34 -2.73 14.04
C ALA A 162 3.51 -1.43 14.10
N GLU A 163 2.88 -1.12 15.24
CA GLU A 163 2.08 0.09 15.42
C GLU A 163 2.87 1.39 15.24
N PHE A 164 4.17 1.37 15.40
CA PHE A 164 5.06 2.52 15.16
C PHE A 164 5.05 2.99 13.71
N ILE A 165 4.70 2.12 12.75
CA ILE A 165 4.55 2.49 11.34
C ILE A 165 3.42 3.52 11.15
N TYR A 166 2.35 3.38 11.92
CA TYR A 166 1.16 4.23 11.83
C TYR A 166 1.11 5.30 12.92
N GLY A 167 2.00 5.20 13.91
CA GLY A 167 2.09 6.07 15.08
C GLY A 167 3.23 7.07 15.03
N ALA A 168 3.42 7.76 13.89
CA ALA A 168 4.46 8.78 13.74
C ALA A 168 4.18 10.01 14.61
N THR A 169 5.24 10.71 15.03
CA THR A 169 5.16 12.03 15.67
C THR A 169 4.30 12.97 14.80
N CYS A 170 3.39 13.73 15.43
CA CYS A 170 2.44 14.53 14.65
C CYS A 170 3.07 15.78 14.02
N TRP A 171 2.44 16.28 12.96
CA TRP A 171 2.91 17.47 12.25
C TRP A 171 3.06 18.70 13.14
N GLN A 172 2.17 18.88 14.13
CA GLN A 172 2.25 19.98 15.06
C GLN A 172 3.58 20.01 15.82
N SER A 173 4.06 18.85 16.30
CA SER A 173 5.37 18.73 16.95
C SER A 173 6.52 19.00 15.97
N ILE A 174 6.40 18.57 14.72
CA ILE A 174 7.41 18.83 13.69
C ILE A 174 7.48 20.33 13.36
N ILE A 175 6.34 20.98 13.16
CA ILE A 175 6.27 22.43 12.86
C ILE A 175 6.91 23.26 13.99
N THR A 176 6.69 22.83 15.24
CA THR A 176 7.15 23.62 16.40
C THR A 176 8.63 23.39 16.74
N ASP A 177 9.12 22.15 16.62
CA ASP A 177 10.38 21.73 17.26
C ASP A 177 11.42 21.14 16.31
N CYS A 178 11.11 20.93 15.01
CA CYS A 178 12.03 20.31 14.06
C CYS A 178 12.87 21.35 13.33
N ASP A 179 14.17 21.09 13.17
CA ASP A 179 15.06 21.91 12.33
C ASP A 179 15.24 21.30 10.93
N LEU A 180 15.26 19.96 10.83
CA LEU A 180 15.62 19.25 9.61
C LEU A 180 14.79 17.98 9.43
N ILE A 181 14.17 17.80 8.26
CA ILE A 181 13.61 16.53 7.82
C ILE A 181 14.54 15.90 6.78
N VAL A 182 15.04 14.69 7.07
CA VAL A 182 15.80 13.87 6.12
C VAL A 182 14.88 12.77 5.59
N ALA A 183 14.43 12.91 4.35
CA ALA A 183 13.42 12.06 3.74
C ALA A 183 14.06 10.99 2.83
N PHE A 184 14.28 9.80 3.35
CA PHE A 184 14.68 8.63 2.57
C PHE A 184 13.46 8.09 1.80
N GLY A 185 13.50 8.17 0.47
CA GLY A 185 12.40 7.84 -0.42
C GLY A 185 11.38 8.97 -0.61
N GLY A 186 11.68 10.19 -0.14
CA GLY A 186 10.88 11.39 -0.34
C GLY A 186 9.67 11.54 0.57
N LEU A 187 8.85 12.58 0.27
CA LEU A 187 7.58 12.96 0.94
C LEU A 187 6.54 13.32 -0.15
N PRO A 188 6.15 12.39 -1.02
CA PRO A 188 5.38 12.72 -2.23
C PRO A 188 3.92 13.09 -1.90
N LEU A 189 3.52 14.34 -2.14
CA LEU A 189 2.16 14.85 -1.90
C LEU A 189 1.08 14.05 -2.65
N LYS A 190 1.39 13.54 -3.84
CA LYS A 190 0.45 12.68 -4.61
C LYS A 190 0.00 11.44 -3.83
N ASN A 191 0.84 10.90 -2.95
CA ASN A 191 0.46 9.76 -2.11
C ASN A 191 -0.34 10.22 -0.87
N ALA A 192 -0.12 11.45 -0.41
CA ALA A 192 -0.90 12.04 0.68
C ALA A 192 -2.30 12.49 0.24
N ALA A 193 -2.58 12.48 -1.07
CA ALA A 193 -3.93 12.70 -1.62
C ALA A 193 -4.93 11.56 -1.30
N ILE A 194 -4.51 10.52 -0.56
CA ILE A 194 -5.32 9.35 -0.22
C ILE A 194 -5.15 8.97 1.25
N GLY A 195 -6.14 8.29 1.81
CA GLY A 195 -6.10 7.75 3.18
C GLY A 195 -6.86 6.43 3.30
N GLN A 196 -6.25 5.46 3.95
CA GLN A 196 -6.94 4.21 4.27
C GLN A 196 -8.11 4.48 5.23
N GLY A 197 -9.30 3.97 4.90
CA GLY A 197 -10.52 4.23 5.65
C GLY A 197 -11.20 5.56 5.30
N GLY A 198 -10.72 6.25 4.24
CA GLY A 198 -11.29 7.49 3.73
C GLY A 198 -10.57 8.76 4.19
N VAL A 199 -10.90 9.87 3.56
CA VAL A 199 -10.38 11.21 3.88
C VAL A 199 -11.55 12.18 3.93
N GLY A 200 -11.75 12.84 5.09
CA GLY A 200 -12.63 13.99 5.23
C GLY A 200 -11.92 15.28 4.81
N ALA A 201 -10.68 15.48 5.28
CA ALA A 201 -9.87 16.63 4.89
C ALA A 201 -8.38 16.25 4.70
N HIS A 202 -7.78 16.79 3.65
CA HIS A 202 -6.35 16.63 3.37
C HIS A 202 -5.54 17.63 4.18
N ARG A 203 -4.62 17.13 5.02
CA ARG A 203 -3.87 17.96 5.98
C ARG A 203 -2.36 17.88 5.80
N THR A 204 -1.84 16.89 5.07
CA THR A 204 -0.40 16.69 4.90
C THR A 204 0.25 17.81 4.06
N GLY A 205 -0.39 18.22 2.97
CA GLY A 205 0.10 19.34 2.14
C GLY A 205 0.20 20.64 2.92
N PRO A 206 -0.89 21.12 3.54
CA PRO A 206 -0.86 22.29 4.43
C PRO A 206 0.19 22.18 5.54
N ALA A 207 0.32 21.03 6.23
CA ALA A 207 1.29 20.86 7.30
C ALA A 207 2.75 20.95 6.84
N LEU A 208 3.07 20.47 5.64
CA LEU A 208 4.40 20.62 5.05
C LEU A 208 4.73 22.09 4.72
N LEU A 209 3.74 22.85 4.23
CA LEU A 209 3.89 24.28 3.99
C LEU A 209 4.09 25.04 5.30
N ASP A 210 3.36 24.71 6.34
CA ASP A 210 3.50 25.30 7.68
C ASP A 210 4.88 24.97 8.27
N ALA A 211 5.38 23.72 8.10
CA ALA A 211 6.73 23.34 8.53
C ALA A 211 7.81 24.16 7.78
N LYS A 212 7.66 24.34 6.46
CA LYS A 212 8.55 25.21 5.67
C LYS A 212 8.52 26.66 6.16
N ALA A 213 7.33 27.19 6.40
CA ALA A 213 7.15 28.55 6.91
C ALA A 213 7.75 28.75 8.32
N ALA A 214 7.74 27.69 9.15
CA ALA A 214 8.40 27.67 10.46
C ALA A 214 9.94 27.57 10.39
N GLY A 215 10.51 27.36 9.20
CA GLY A 215 11.96 27.29 9.00
C GLY A 215 12.54 25.89 8.97
N VAL A 216 11.71 24.85 8.93
CA VAL A 216 12.18 23.47 8.78
C VAL A 216 12.85 23.30 7.43
N GLU A 217 14.06 22.75 7.43
CA GLU A 217 14.80 22.40 6.23
C GLU A 217 14.48 20.98 5.77
N PHE A 218 14.58 20.72 4.46
CA PHE A 218 14.28 19.42 3.87
C PHE A 218 15.43 18.86 3.05
N VAL A 219 15.70 17.57 3.20
CA VAL A 219 16.60 16.80 2.31
C VAL A 219 15.81 15.67 1.67
N ASN A 220 15.76 15.66 0.33
CA ASN A 220 15.13 14.63 -0.47
C ASN A 220 16.17 13.59 -0.91
N ILE A 221 16.16 12.41 -0.32
CA ILE A 221 17.00 11.28 -0.72
C ILE A 221 16.17 10.33 -1.56
N SER A 222 16.14 10.57 -2.85
CA SER A 222 15.35 9.80 -3.83
C SER A 222 15.98 9.92 -5.22
N PRO A 223 15.84 8.90 -6.10
CA PRO A 223 16.21 9.02 -7.51
C PRO A 223 15.33 10.02 -8.29
N LEU A 224 14.23 10.49 -7.70
CA LEU A 224 13.29 11.45 -8.28
C LEU A 224 13.27 12.75 -7.46
N ARG A 225 13.53 13.88 -8.11
CA ARG A 225 13.44 15.20 -7.46
C ARG A 225 12.01 15.50 -7.02
N SER A 226 11.04 15.10 -7.86
CA SER A 226 9.60 15.31 -7.62
C SER A 226 8.99 14.51 -6.46
N ASP A 227 9.76 13.64 -5.80
CA ASP A 227 9.31 12.95 -4.59
C ASP A 227 9.25 13.87 -3.35
N VAL A 228 9.72 15.13 -3.47
CA VAL A 228 9.41 16.22 -2.54
C VAL A 228 8.92 17.40 -3.37
N ALA A 229 7.86 18.08 -2.92
CA ALA A 229 7.29 19.22 -3.63
C ALA A 229 8.31 20.36 -3.77
N GLU A 230 8.39 20.97 -4.96
CA GLU A 230 9.35 22.03 -5.28
C GLU A 230 9.28 23.21 -4.30
N VAL A 231 8.08 23.57 -3.85
CA VAL A 231 7.84 24.67 -2.90
C VAL A 231 8.55 24.48 -1.55
N LEU A 232 8.92 23.26 -1.19
CA LEU A 232 9.66 22.93 0.03
C LEU A 232 11.16 23.21 -0.11
N GLU A 233 11.66 23.44 -1.34
CA GLU A 233 13.06 23.76 -1.65
C GLU A 233 14.06 22.77 -1.03
N ALA A 234 13.73 21.47 -1.12
CA ALA A 234 14.54 20.41 -0.53
C ALA A 234 15.89 20.26 -1.26
N ASP A 235 16.96 20.04 -0.50
CA ASP A 235 18.23 19.58 -1.07
C ASP A 235 18.06 18.20 -1.66
N TRP A 236 18.25 18.05 -2.96
CA TRP A 236 18.07 16.78 -3.65
C TRP A 236 19.35 15.97 -3.73
N LEU A 237 19.36 14.81 -3.10
CA LEU A 237 20.40 13.79 -3.19
C LEU A 237 19.82 12.58 -3.93
N ALA A 238 20.41 12.25 -5.08
CA ALA A 238 19.93 11.23 -5.98
C ALA A 238 20.83 9.96 -5.95
N PRO A 239 20.73 9.09 -4.93
CA PRO A 239 21.52 7.86 -4.87
C PRO A 239 21.08 6.86 -5.95
N ARG A 240 21.91 5.85 -6.23
CA ARG A 240 21.44 4.66 -6.94
C ARG A 240 20.24 4.06 -6.20
N PRO A 241 19.14 3.71 -6.87
CA PRO A 241 18.01 3.07 -6.20
C PRO A 241 18.43 1.80 -5.44
N SER A 242 17.74 1.51 -4.34
CA SER A 242 17.99 0.37 -3.45
C SER A 242 19.34 0.41 -2.72
N THR A 243 20.00 1.57 -2.62
CA THR A 243 21.26 1.73 -1.86
C THR A 243 21.10 2.55 -0.57
N ASP A 244 19.89 2.83 -0.15
CA ASP A 244 19.60 3.58 1.09
C ASP A 244 20.27 2.97 2.32
N ALA A 245 20.29 1.63 2.41
CA ALA A 245 20.97 0.94 3.50
C ALA A 245 22.48 1.25 3.56
N ALA A 246 23.16 1.26 2.41
CA ALA A 246 24.58 1.61 2.36
C ALA A 246 24.82 3.07 2.74
N LEU A 247 23.97 3.98 2.29
CA LEU A 247 24.02 5.40 2.66
C LEU A 247 23.83 5.60 4.17
N MET A 248 22.84 4.95 4.76
CA MET A 248 22.54 4.99 6.20
C MET A 248 23.73 4.44 7.03
N ILE A 249 24.35 3.34 6.57
CA ILE A 249 25.55 2.76 7.20
C ILE A 249 26.73 3.74 7.13
N GLY A 250 26.95 4.39 5.98
CA GLY A 250 27.99 5.42 5.84
C GLY A 250 27.75 6.63 6.75
N LEU A 251 26.50 7.08 6.87
CA LEU A 251 26.12 8.14 7.82
C LEU A 251 26.39 7.71 9.28
N ALA A 252 26.03 6.48 9.65
CA ALA A 252 26.28 5.91 10.98
C ALA A 252 27.79 5.86 11.30
N HIS A 253 28.62 5.48 10.32
CA HIS A 253 30.08 5.48 10.49
C HIS A 253 30.61 6.89 10.74
N VAL A 254 30.13 7.92 10.02
CA VAL A 254 30.54 9.33 10.25
C VAL A 254 30.13 9.78 11.65
N LEU A 255 28.86 9.51 12.06
CA LEU A 255 28.40 9.85 13.42
C LEU A 255 29.27 9.21 14.51
N LEU A 256 29.70 7.97 14.29
CA LEU A 256 30.58 7.25 15.22
C LEU A 256 32.01 7.82 15.22
N SER A 257 32.65 7.94 14.06
CA SER A 257 34.06 8.30 13.92
C SER A 257 34.37 9.76 14.27
N GLU A 258 33.38 10.65 14.12
CA GLU A 258 33.48 12.08 14.50
C GLU A 258 32.93 12.37 15.92
N ASN A 259 32.59 11.33 16.71
CA ASN A 259 32.04 11.44 18.06
C ASN A 259 30.74 12.30 18.12
N LEU A 260 29.90 12.20 17.10
CA LEU A 260 28.61 12.89 16.99
C LEU A 260 27.44 12.04 17.54
N ALA A 261 27.68 10.77 17.85
CA ALA A 261 26.68 9.87 18.39
C ALA A 261 26.43 10.13 19.88
N ASP A 262 25.16 10.17 20.29
CA ASP A 262 24.74 10.28 21.70
C ASP A 262 24.92 8.93 22.43
N ARG A 263 26.09 8.76 23.05
CA ARG A 263 26.45 7.55 23.81
C ARG A 263 25.53 7.33 25.02
N VAL A 264 25.06 8.39 25.65
CA VAL A 264 24.18 8.29 26.84
C VAL A 264 22.83 7.67 26.43
N PHE A 265 22.29 8.10 25.29
CA PHE A 265 21.06 7.51 24.75
C PHE A 265 21.28 6.03 24.34
N LEU A 266 22.34 5.76 23.62
CA LEU A 266 22.65 4.39 23.15
C LEU A 266 22.78 3.41 24.31
N ASP A 267 23.52 3.76 25.36
CA ASP A 267 23.73 2.90 26.53
C ASP A 267 22.45 2.70 27.34
N SER A 268 21.62 3.75 27.45
CA SER A 268 20.41 3.72 28.29
C SER A 268 19.23 3.04 27.60
N TYR A 269 19.02 3.28 26.28
CA TYR A 269 17.79 2.93 25.57
C TYR A 269 17.94 1.83 24.53
N THR A 270 19.17 1.37 24.24
CA THR A 270 19.42 0.36 23.20
C THR A 270 20.18 -0.85 23.72
N VAL A 271 20.22 -1.90 22.92
CA VAL A 271 21.12 -3.07 23.09
C VAL A 271 21.78 -3.42 21.76
N GLY A 272 23.01 -3.97 21.82
CA GLY A 272 23.70 -4.49 20.65
C GLY A 272 24.41 -3.45 19.80
N PHE A 273 24.69 -2.27 20.34
CA PHE A 273 25.44 -1.24 19.61
C PHE A 273 26.90 -1.64 19.35
N ASP A 274 27.53 -2.41 20.24
CA ASP A 274 28.91 -2.84 20.07
C ASP A 274 29.09 -3.80 18.88
N GLN A 275 28.13 -4.72 18.67
CA GLN A 275 28.12 -5.60 17.49
C GLN A 275 28.00 -4.81 16.20
N PHE A 276 27.13 -3.79 16.18
CA PHE A 276 26.99 -2.92 15.02
C PHE A 276 28.22 -2.01 14.83
N THR A 277 28.84 -1.55 15.91
CA THR A 277 30.11 -0.80 15.86
C THR A 277 31.24 -1.63 15.24
N ALA A 278 31.38 -2.89 15.62
CA ALA A 278 32.36 -3.80 15.02
C ALA A 278 32.17 -3.97 13.51
N TYR A 279 30.90 -3.96 13.04
CA TYR A 279 30.61 -3.95 11.62
C TYR A 279 30.94 -2.61 10.95
N LEU A 280 30.58 -1.48 11.57
CA LEU A 280 30.88 -0.15 11.03
C LEU A 280 32.40 0.08 10.87
N THR A 281 33.21 -0.32 11.87
CA THR A 281 34.65 -0.12 11.88
C THR A 281 35.40 -1.12 11.01
N GLY A 282 34.72 -2.17 10.55
CA GLY A 282 35.35 -3.28 9.79
C GLY A 282 36.02 -4.30 10.65
N GLU A 283 35.84 -4.29 11.98
CA GLU A 283 36.38 -5.31 12.88
C GLU A 283 35.78 -6.68 12.62
N SER A 284 34.52 -6.75 12.24
CA SER A 284 33.82 -8.01 12.01
C SER A 284 34.05 -8.61 10.62
N ASP A 285 34.37 -7.83 9.58
CA ASP A 285 34.46 -8.30 8.18
C ASP A 285 35.63 -7.71 7.38
N GLY A 286 36.55 -6.98 8.04
CA GLY A 286 37.73 -6.41 7.43
C GLY A 286 37.49 -5.15 6.58
N VAL A 287 36.27 -4.60 6.52
CA VAL A 287 35.93 -3.46 5.67
C VAL A 287 35.25 -2.36 6.49
N ALA A 288 35.94 -1.24 6.73
CA ALA A 288 35.36 -0.08 7.38
C ALA A 288 34.27 0.58 6.46
N LYS A 289 33.11 0.85 7.01
CA LYS A 289 31.93 1.36 6.28
C LYS A 289 31.94 2.89 6.17
N THR A 290 33.08 3.45 5.75
CA THR A 290 33.33 4.89 5.67
C THR A 290 32.36 5.61 4.71
N ALA A 291 32.36 6.95 4.75
CA ALA A 291 31.64 7.76 3.76
C ALA A 291 32.11 7.44 2.32
N ASP A 292 33.40 7.15 2.12
CA ASP A 292 33.96 6.79 0.81
C ASP A 292 33.47 5.41 0.35
N TRP A 293 33.35 4.44 1.27
CA TRP A 293 32.72 3.15 0.99
C TRP A 293 31.26 3.32 0.54
N ALA A 294 30.47 4.11 1.27
CA ALA A 294 29.08 4.38 0.92
C ALA A 294 28.96 5.14 -0.40
N ALA A 295 29.84 6.13 -0.65
CA ALA A 295 29.88 6.92 -1.87
C ALA A 295 30.02 6.04 -3.12
N ASN A 296 30.89 5.05 -3.09
CA ASN A 296 31.10 4.10 -4.19
C ASN A 296 29.84 3.27 -4.50
N ILE A 297 29.07 2.89 -3.48
CA ILE A 297 27.84 2.10 -3.63
C ILE A 297 26.69 2.98 -4.11
N CYS A 298 26.49 4.12 -3.44
CA CYS A 298 25.34 5.01 -3.66
C CYS A 298 25.49 5.93 -4.86
N ASP A 299 26.74 6.13 -5.34
CA ASP A 299 27.08 7.11 -6.37
C ASP A 299 26.74 8.55 -5.93
N LEU A 300 27.14 8.88 -4.73
CA LEU A 300 27.07 10.21 -4.13
C LEU A 300 28.47 10.62 -3.68
N PRO A 301 28.83 11.93 -3.71
CA PRO A 301 30.12 12.38 -3.18
C PRO A 301 30.26 12.08 -1.68
N ALA A 302 31.41 11.54 -1.27
CA ALA A 302 31.67 11.21 0.13
C ALA A 302 31.54 12.43 1.07
N ASP A 303 31.95 13.62 0.60
CA ASP A 303 31.81 14.87 1.37
C ASP A 303 30.36 15.28 1.58
N THR A 304 29.46 14.95 0.63
CA THR A 304 28.00 15.14 0.80
C THR A 304 27.49 14.26 1.95
N ILE A 305 27.93 12.99 2.02
CA ILE A 305 27.57 12.06 3.10
C ILE A 305 28.08 12.58 4.46
N ARG A 306 29.36 13.04 4.53
CA ARG A 306 29.93 13.63 5.76
C ARG A 306 29.16 14.89 6.18
N SER A 307 28.88 15.77 5.22
CA SER A 307 28.16 17.01 5.48
C SER A 307 26.73 16.75 6.00
N LEU A 308 26.02 15.79 5.41
CA LEU A 308 24.69 15.41 5.86
C LEU A 308 24.71 14.85 7.28
N ALA A 309 25.65 13.94 7.62
CA ALA A 309 25.76 13.37 8.97
C ALA A 309 26.00 14.48 10.03
N ARG A 310 26.91 15.42 9.76
CA ARG A 310 27.17 16.58 10.64
C ARG A 310 25.94 17.48 10.77
N ARG A 311 25.23 17.74 9.69
CA ARG A 311 24.00 18.53 9.69
C ARG A 311 22.90 17.86 10.52
N MET A 312 22.70 16.55 10.38
CA MET A 312 21.77 15.78 11.19
C MET A 312 22.07 15.85 12.69
N ALA A 313 23.35 15.89 13.07
CA ALA A 313 23.77 15.98 14.47
C ALA A 313 23.70 17.40 15.06
N LYS A 314 23.60 18.44 14.22
CA LYS A 314 23.66 19.85 14.67
C LYS A 314 22.36 20.32 15.32
N GLY A 315 21.22 19.84 14.84
CA GLY A 315 19.89 20.31 15.24
C GLY A 315 18.90 19.19 15.50
N ARG A 316 17.65 19.55 15.67
CA ARG A 316 16.53 18.62 15.83
C ARG A 316 16.20 18.01 14.47
N THR A 317 16.48 16.72 14.30
CA THR A 317 16.31 16.01 13.03
C THR A 317 15.22 14.94 13.11
N MET A 318 14.27 15.01 12.19
CA MET A 318 13.32 13.95 11.90
C MET A 318 13.83 13.11 10.72
N ILE A 319 14.13 11.84 10.95
CA ILE A 319 14.43 10.89 9.89
C ILE A 319 13.12 10.30 9.40
N SER A 320 12.76 10.59 8.15
CA SER A 320 11.56 10.02 7.51
C SER A 320 11.95 8.87 6.58
N ILE A 321 11.39 7.68 6.81
CA ILE A 321 11.59 6.51 5.96
C ILE A 321 10.31 6.23 5.19
N ALA A 322 10.34 6.38 3.86
CA ALA A 322 9.20 6.07 3.02
C ALA A 322 8.86 4.57 3.03
N TRP A 323 7.57 4.23 2.98
CA TRP A 323 7.14 2.83 2.91
C TRP A 323 7.67 2.10 1.68
N SER A 324 7.95 2.82 0.59
CA SER A 324 8.51 2.25 -0.64
C SER A 324 9.85 1.53 -0.42
N LEU A 325 10.64 1.94 0.56
CA LEU A 325 11.94 1.33 0.85
C LEU A 325 11.84 -0.10 1.41
N THR A 326 10.65 -0.53 1.84
CA THR A 326 10.42 -1.93 2.21
C THR A 326 10.11 -2.82 1.00
N ARG A 327 9.84 -2.24 -0.19
CA ARG A 327 9.46 -2.97 -1.40
C ARG A 327 10.66 -3.22 -2.35
N GLN A 328 11.83 -3.41 -1.80
CA GLN A 328 13.06 -3.74 -2.51
C GLN A 328 13.68 -5.00 -1.93
N ASP A 329 14.61 -5.60 -2.62
CA ASP A 329 15.40 -6.70 -2.07
C ASP A 329 16.08 -6.25 -0.76
N HIS A 330 16.01 -7.05 0.28
CA HIS A 330 16.45 -6.68 1.64
C HIS A 330 15.72 -5.46 2.24
N GLY A 331 14.43 -5.29 1.95
CA GLY A 331 13.62 -4.14 2.37
C GLY A 331 13.45 -3.96 3.88
N GLU A 332 13.86 -4.91 4.71
CA GLU A 332 13.92 -4.81 6.16
C GLU A 332 15.01 -3.83 6.63
N GLN A 333 16.12 -3.74 5.88
CA GLN A 333 17.32 -3.01 6.28
C GLN A 333 17.10 -1.50 6.46
N PRO A 334 16.41 -0.75 5.56
CA PRO A 334 16.20 0.68 5.72
C PRO A 334 15.40 1.06 6.98
N PHE A 335 14.40 0.25 7.35
CA PHE A 335 13.59 0.51 8.55
C PHE A 335 14.40 0.31 9.83
N TRP A 336 15.23 -0.73 9.87
CA TRP A 336 16.12 -0.98 10.98
C TRP A 336 17.21 0.10 11.09
N LEU A 337 17.90 0.41 9.99
CA LEU A 337 18.97 1.41 9.95
C LEU A 337 18.48 2.83 10.27
N GLY A 338 17.29 3.23 9.77
CA GLY A 338 16.70 4.51 10.12
C GLY A 338 16.47 4.65 11.63
N THR A 339 16.01 3.56 12.27
CA THR A 339 15.85 3.51 13.74
C THR A 339 17.19 3.66 14.44
N ILE A 340 18.25 2.99 13.95
CA ILE A 340 19.60 3.09 14.50
C ILE A 340 20.17 4.51 14.36
N LEU A 341 20.04 5.12 13.19
CA LEU A 341 20.50 6.51 12.99
C LEU A 341 19.82 7.47 13.96
N ALA A 342 18.48 7.36 14.13
CA ALA A 342 17.75 8.18 15.08
C ALA A 342 18.16 7.92 16.54
N ALA A 343 18.51 6.67 16.88
CA ALA A 343 19.06 6.32 18.18
C ALA A 343 20.48 6.89 18.38
N MET A 344 21.33 6.83 17.35
CA MET A 344 22.68 7.42 17.40
C MET A 344 22.64 8.95 17.58
N LEU A 345 21.64 9.63 17.00
CA LEU A 345 21.41 11.05 17.23
C LEU A 345 20.81 11.35 18.62
N GLY A 346 20.39 10.33 19.38
CA GLY A 346 19.76 10.50 20.69
C GLY A 346 18.41 11.19 20.67
N GLN A 347 17.69 11.19 19.51
CA GLN A 347 16.52 12.05 19.33
C GLN A 347 15.18 11.29 19.36
N ILE A 348 15.18 9.97 19.48
CA ILE A 348 13.96 9.18 19.61
C ILE A 348 13.21 9.60 20.88
N GLY A 349 11.92 9.89 20.74
CA GLY A 349 11.03 10.32 21.81
C GLY A 349 11.16 11.81 22.17
N LEU A 350 11.85 12.61 21.35
CA LEU A 350 11.89 14.08 21.49
C LEU A 350 10.88 14.73 20.53
N PRO A 351 10.24 15.84 20.93
CA PRO A 351 9.43 16.64 20.02
C PRO A 351 10.22 17.06 18.77
N GLY A 352 9.60 16.96 17.60
CA GLY A 352 10.18 17.34 16.31
C GLY A 352 11.34 16.48 15.81
N GLY A 353 11.81 15.49 16.59
CA GLY A 353 12.98 14.67 16.23
C GLY A 353 12.73 13.18 16.23
N GLY A 354 13.78 12.40 15.89
CA GLY A 354 13.79 10.95 15.91
C GLY A 354 13.49 10.30 14.57
N ILE A 355 12.57 9.33 14.56
CA ILE A 355 12.24 8.53 13.39
C ILE A 355 10.75 8.58 13.09
N GLY A 356 10.37 8.60 11.82
CA GLY A 356 9.00 8.43 11.39
C GLY A 356 8.93 7.56 10.13
N PHE A 357 7.93 6.68 10.09
CA PHE A 357 7.75 5.75 8.98
C PHE A 357 6.56 6.19 8.14
N GLY A 358 6.82 6.63 6.90
CA GLY A 358 5.80 6.88 5.91
C GLY A 358 5.17 8.27 5.93
N TYR A 359 5.84 9.30 6.43
CA TYR A 359 5.40 10.67 6.15
C TYR A 359 5.23 10.86 4.63
N GLY A 360 4.10 11.44 4.22
CA GLY A 360 3.76 11.55 2.80
C GLY A 360 3.31 10.25 2.12
N ALA A 361 3.25 9.10 2.80
CA ALA A 361 2.76 7.86 2.19
C ALA A 361 1.23 7.81 2.07
N THR A 362 0.52 8.40 3.02
CA THR A 362 -0.93 8.64 3.03
C THR A 362 -1.22 9.91 3.84
N ASN A 363 -2.43 10.47 3.67
CA ASN A 363 -2.85 11.64 4.46
C ASN A 363 -2.80 11.42 5.98
N THR A 364 -2.91 10.18 6.43
CA THR A 364 -3.09 9.88 7.86
C THR A 364 -1.80 9.86 8.68
N VAL A 365 -0.62 9.76 8.06
CA VAL A 365 0.66 9.70 8.78
C VAL A 365 1.07 11.09 9.24
N GLY A 366 1.35 11.22 10.52
CA GLY A 366 1.66 12.51 11.15
C GLY A 366 0.41 13.27 11.63
N LEU A 367 -0.79 12.73 11.47
CA LEU A 367 -2.00 13.27 12.08
C LEU A 367 -2.24 12.67 13.46
N GLU A 368 -2.85 13.46 14.33
CA GLU A 368 -3.28 13.03 15.66
C GLU A 368 -4.39 11.99 15.54
N ARG A 369 -4.46 11.11 16.54
CA ARG A 369 -5.56 10.15 16.61
C ARG A 369 -6.80 10.85 17.20
N THR A 370 -7.79 11.10 16.36
CA THR A 370 -8.97 11.89 16.71
C THR A 370 -10.15 11.06 17.17
N SER A 371 -10.17 9.75 16.90
CA SER A 371 -11.35 8.96 17.17
C SER A 371 -11.16 7.91 18.26
N PRO A 372 -12.18 7.69 19.10
CA PRO A 372 -12.32 6.45 19.82
C PRO A 372 -12.38 5.28 18.83
N ARG A 373 -12.26 4.04 19.33
CA ARG A 373 -12.45 2.87 18.48
C ARG A 373 -13.89 2.79 18.00
N PHE A 374 -14.08 3.01 16.69
CA PHE A 374 -15.34 2.73 16.03
C PHE A 374 -15.48 1.25 15.72
N GLN A 375 -16.69 0.73 15.88
CA GLN A 375 -17.01 -0.65 15.57
C GLN A 375 -16.85 -0.91 14.06
N ALA A 376 -16.42 -2.11 13.75
CA ALA A 376 -16.44 -2.66 12.39
C ALA A 376 -17.37 -3.89 12.38
N LEU A 377 -17.83 -4.28 11.21
CA LEU A 377 -18.63 -5.50 11.06
C LEU A 377 -17.90 -6.69 11.71
N PRO A 378 -18.54 -7.42 12.65
CA PRO A 378 -17.94 -8.59 13.27
C PRO A 378 -17.65 -9.67 12.23
N GLN A 379 -16.37 -10.01 12.04
CA GLN A 379 -15.95 -11.00 11.03
C GLN A 379 -15.95 -12.44 11.54
N GLY A 380 -16.14 -12.66 12.84
CA GLY A 380 -15.99 -13.99 13.43
C GLY A 380 -14.53 -14.45 13.52
N ARG A 381 -14.32 -15.75 13.68
CA ARG A 381 -12.99 -16.35 13.84
C ARG A 381 -12.67 -17.28 12.68
N ASN A 382 -11.57 -17.03 11.99
CA ASN A 382 -10.99 -17.97 11.03
C ASN A 382 -10.44 -19.20 11.76
N LYS A 383 -10.96 -20.39 11.47
CA LYS A 383 -10.49 -21.64 12.07
C LYS A 383 -9.25 -22.20 11.35
N VAL A 384 -9.07 -21.86 10.09
CA VAL A 384 -7.88 -22.20 9.31
C VAL A 384 -6.71 -21.40 9.81
N LYS A 385 -5.57 -22.06 10.05
CA LYS A 385 -4.32 -21.44 10.55
C LYS A 385 -3.34 -21.12 9.45
N THR A 386 -3.52 -21.76 8.30
CA THR A 386 -2.68 -21.58 7.12
C THR A 386 -2.80 -20.16 6.59
N PHE A 387 -1.68 -19.61 6.19
CA PHE A 387 -1.57 -18.28 5.60
C PHE A 387 -0.42 -18.22 4.61
N ILE A 388 -0.37 -17.16 3.82
CA ILE A 388 0.81 -16.81 3.02
C ILE A 388 1.22 -15.36 3.29
N PRO A 389 2.50 -15.00 3.13
CA PRO A 389 2.89 -13.62 2.99
C PRO A 389 2.17 -13.00 1.78
N VAL A 390 1.70 -11.76 1.91
CA VAL A 390 0.82 -11.12 0.90
C VAL A 390 1.37 -11.15 -0.52
N ALA A 391 2.68 -11.06 -0.69
CA ALA A 391 3.34 -11.03 -1.99
C ALA A 391 3.78 -12.42 -2.50
N ARG A 392 3.23 -13.51 -1.99
CA ARG A 392 3.58 -14.89 -2.39
C ARG A 392 2.43 -15.63 -3.06
N ILE A 393 1.54 -14.92 -3.76
CA ILE A 393 0.37 -15.52 -4.43
C ILE A 393 0.80 -16.49 -5.53
N THR A 394 1.76 -16.10 -6.36
CA THR A 394 2.26 -16.95 -7.44
C THR A 394 2.88 -18.24 -6.89
N ASP A 395 3.71 -18.10 -5.84
CA ASP A 395 4.34 -19.25 -5.20
C ASP A 395 3.30 -20.20 -4.57
N LEU A 396 2.25 -19.66 -3.93
CA LEU A 396 1.12 -20.44 -3.43
C LEU A 396 0.50 -21.29 -4.53
N LEU A 397 0.24 -20.69 -5.69
CA LEU A 397 -0.46 -21.38 -6.78
C LEU A 397 0.44 -22.37 -7.52
N GLU A 398 1.74 -22.08 -7.68
CA GLU A 398 2.67 -22.94 -8.40
C GLU A 398 3.21 -24.10 -7.56
N ASN A 399 3.29 -23.97 -6.23
CA ASN A 399 3.99 -24.89 -5.35
C ASN A 399 3.14 -25.48 -4.23
N PRO A 400 2.01 -26.16 -4.51
CA PRO A 400 1.25 -26.83 -3.46
C PRO A 400 2.12 -27.88 -2.76
N GLY A 401 2.11 -27.85 -1.41
CA GLY A 401 2.98 -28.70 -0.57
C GLY A 401 4.42 -28.21 -0.45
N GLY A 402 4.83 -27.18 -1.20
CA GLY A 402 6.14 -26.56 -1.07
C GLY A 402 6.27 -25.76 0.23
N SER A 403 7.49 -25.61 0.72
CA SER A 403 7.78 -24.89 1.97
C SER A 403 8.28 -23.47 1.72
N PHE A 404 8.02 -22.56 2.68
CA PHE A 404 8.59 -21.23 2.74
C PHE A 404 8.96 -20.85 4.17
N ASP A 405 10.03 -20.08 4.32
CA ASP A 405 10.41 -19.50 5.61
C ASP A 405 9.71 -18.15 5.81
N TYR A 406 9.27 -17.88 7.04
CA TYR A 406 8.67 -16.62 7.42
C TYR A 406 8.81 -16.40 8.92
N ASN A 407 9.43 -15.30 9.32
CA ASN A 407 9.58 -14.84 10.72
C ASN A 407 10.03 -15.96 11.69
N GLY A 408 11.09 -16.66 11.30
CA GLY A 408 11.76 -17.71 12.10
C GLY A 408 11.05 -19.07 12.10
N LYS A 409 10.07 -19.28 11.20
CA LYS A 409 9.37 -20.56 11.06
C LYS A 409 9.27 -20.96 9.60
N THR A 410 9.26 -22.28 9.37
CA THR A 410 8.96 -22.85 8.06
C THR A 410 7.48 -23.20 7.98
N HIS A 411 6.84 -22.81 6.90
CA HIS A 411 5.43 -23.04 6.58
C HIS A 411 5.29 -23.81 5.28
N THR A 412 4.07 -24.29 4.99
CA THR A 412 3.77 -25.05 3.77
C THR A 412 2.61 -24.39 3.01
N TYR A 413 2.74 -24.28 1.68
CA TYR A 413 1.66 -23.81 0.83
C TYR A 413 0.55 -24.88 0.72
N PRO A 414 -0.73 -24.52 0.94
CA PRO A 414 -1.84 -25.45 0.72
C PRO A 414 -2.09 -25.65 -0.78
N ASP A 415 -2.82 -26.71 -1.13
CA ASP A 415 -3.30 -26.92 -2.49
C ASP A 415 -4.58 -26.09 -2.73
N THR A 416 -4.41 -24.93 -3.35
CA THR A 416 -5.50 -23.96 -3.57
C THR A 416 -6.38 -24.40 -4.73
N ARG A 417 -7.67 -24.63 -4.46
CA ARG A 417 -8.69 -25.02 -5.43
C ARG A 417 -9.65 -23.90 -5.77
N LEU A 418 -9.93 -23.01 -4.83
CA LEU A 418 -10.79 -21.85 -5.03
C LEU A 418 -10.09 -20.58 -4.59
N VAL A 419 -10.12 -19.56 -5.45
CA VAL A 419 -9.70 -18.20 -5.15
C VAL A 419 -10.91 -17.30 -5.14
N TRP A 420 -11.13 -16.53 -4.06
CA TRP A 420 -12.17 -15.52 -4.00
C TRP A 420 -11.59 -14.15 -3.71
N TRP A 421 -11.94 -13.18 -4.54
CA TRP A 421 -11.49 -11.81 -4.41
C TRP A 421 -12.67 -10.85 -4.36
N ALA A 422 -12.77 -10.05 -3.30
CA ALA A 422 -13.77 -9.01 -3.12
C ALA A 422 -13.08 -7.69 -2.75
N GLY A 423 -12.97 -6.80 -3.73
CA GLY A 423 -12.19 -5.57 -3.63
C GLY A 423 -10.68 -5.77 -3.75
N GLY A 424 -10.05 -4.93 -4.55
CA GLY A 424 -8.63 -5.01 -4.91
C GLY A 424 -8.36 -5.82 -6.17
N ASN A 425 -7.11 -5.76 -6.65
CA ASN A 425 -6.72 -6.33 -7.94
C ASN A 425 -5.27 -6.82 -7.91
N PRO A 426 -5.01 -8.16 -7.80
CA PRO A 426 -3.66 -8.71 -7.82
C PRO A 426 -2.92 -8.45 -9.13
N PHE A 427 -3.62 -8.32 -10.26
CA PHE A 427 -3.01 -7.95 -11.55
C PHE A 427 -2.56 -6.49 -11.62
N HIS A 428 -2.73 -5.74 -10.54
CA HIS A 428 -2.15 -4.43 -10.35
C HIS A 428 -0.95 -4.45 -9.39
N HIS A 429 -1.07 -5.11 -8.23
CA HIS A 429 -0.07 -4.96 -7.15
C HIS A 429 0.91 -6.13 -7.03
N HIS A 430 0.65 -7.27 -7.69
CA HIS A 430 1.59 -8.39 -7.71
C HIS A 430 2.70 -8.17 -8.75
N GLN A 431 3.85 -8.81 -8.56
CA GLN A 431 5.02 -8.73 -9.42
C GLN A 431 4.98 -9.85 -10.46
N ASP A 432 5.77 -9.73 -11.54
CA ASP A 432 5.82 -10.68 -12.66
C ASP A 432 4.43 -11.18 -13.08
N LEU A 433 3.62 -10.26 -13.61
CA LEU A 433 2.24 -10.57 -13.95
C LEU A 433 2.10 -11.66 -15.02
N ASN A 434 3.13 -11.89 -15.83
CA ASN A 434 3.15 -13.00 -16.79
C ASN A 434 3.29 -14.34 -16.07
N ARG A 435 4.09 -14.41 -15.00
CA ARG A 435 4.17 -15.59 -14.12
C ARG A 435 2.85 -15.78 -13.38
N LEU A 436 2.27 -14.72 -12.82
CA LEU A 436 0.99 -14.76 -12.13
C LEU A 436 -0.13 -15.29 -13.04
N ARG A 437 -0.23 -14.80 -14.30
CA ARG A 437 -1.24 -15.29 -15.28
C ARG A 437 -1.15 -16.80 -15.49
N ARG A 438 0.06 -17.35 -15.64
CA ARG A 438 0.24 -18.80 -15.78
C ARG A 438 -0.19 -19.55 -14.53
N ALA A 439 0.20 -19.08 -13.36
CA ALA A 439 -0.19 -19.68 -12.07
C ALA A 439 -1.71 -19.59 -11.82
N TRP A 440 -2.33 -18.49 -12.27
CA TRP A 440 -3.76 -18.22 -12.12
C TRP A 440 -4.66 -19.21 -12.89
N ALA A 441 -4.09 -19.99 -13.81
CA ALA A 441 -4.78 -21.09 -14.50
C ALA A 441 -5.04 -22.32 -13.60
N ARG A 442 -4.35 -22.46 -12.46
CA ARG A 442 -4.39 -23.66 -11.62
C ARG A 442 -5.66 -23.85 -10.76
N PRO A 443 -6.18 -22.84 -10.04
CA PRO A 443 -7.38 -23.03 -9.23
C PRO A 443 -8.55 -23.58 -10.05
N ASP A 444 -9.35 -24.44 -9.45
CA ASP A 444 -10.55 -24.96 -10.12
C ASP A 444 -11.55 -23.83 -10.40
N THR A 445 -11.64 -22.86 -9.49
CA THR A 445 -12.58 -21.73 -9.61
C THR A 445 -11.98 -20.42 -9.06
N VAL A 446 -12.20 -19.33 -9.79
CA VAL A 446 -11.88 -17.96 -9.38
C VAL A 446 -13.17 -17.14 -9.36
N ILE A 447 -13.53 -16.61 -8.18
CA ILE A 447 -14.71 -15.77 -7.97
C ILE A 447 -14.27 -14.33 -7.67
N VAL A 448 -14.91 -13.34 -8.29
CA VAL A 448 -14.58 -11.93 -8.13
C VAL A 448 -15.85 -11.12 -7.90
N ASN A 449 -15.86 -10.32 -6.83
CA ASN A 449 -16.80 -9.23 -6.66
C ASN A 449 -16.13 -7.95 -7.12
N ASP A 450 -16.64 -7.33 -8.18
CA ASP A 450 -16.12 -6.05 -8.67
C ASP A 450 -17.23 -5.25 -9.38
N TRP A 451 -16.99 -3.96 -9.55
CA TRP A 451 -17.94 -3.07 -10.22
C TRP A 451 -17.59 -2.83 -11.69
N CYS A 452 -16.34 -3.08 -12.11
CA CYS A 452 -15.88 -2.82 -13.46
C CYS A 452 -14.98 -3.95 -14.01
N TRP A 453 -14.90 -4.05 -15.34
CA TRP A 453 -14.12 -5.05 -16.08
C TRP A 453 -12.62 -4.76 -16.08
N ASN A 454 -12.03 -4.69 -14.88
CA ASN A 454 -10.57 -4.62 -14.76
C ASN A 454 -9.91 -5.98 -15.07
N ALA A 455 -8.58 -6.02 -15.03
CA ALA A 455 -7.83 -7.23 -15.36
C ALA A 455 -8.18 -8.43 -14.47
N LEU A 456 -8.49 -8.23 -13.18
CA LEU A 456 -8.89 -9.32 -12.30
C LEU A 456 -10.27 -9.91 -12.69
N ALA A 457 -11.26 -9.04 -12.95
CA ALA A 457 -12.58 -9.48 -13.37
C ALA A 457 -12.51 -10.27 -14.69
N GLN A 458 -11.68 -9.81 -15.64
CA GLN A 458 -11.44 -10.52 -16.90
C GLN A 458 -10.78 -11.90 -16.72
N HIS A 459 -9.99 -12.10 -15.64
CA HIS A 459 -9.33 -13.37 -15.32
C HIS A 459 -10.08 -14.23 -14.30
N ALA A 460 -11.37 -14.00 -14.10
CA ALA A 460 -12.24 -14.79 -13.23
C ALA A 460 -13.02 -15.87 -13.99
N ASP A 461 -13.66 -16.79 -13.25
CA ASP A 461 -14.67 -17.70 -13.74
C ASP A 461 -16.07 -17.18 -13.46
N ILE A 462 -16.25 -16.55 -12.28
CA ILE A 462 -17.52 -15.99 -11.85
C ILE A 462 -17.30 -14.55 -11.43
N VAL A 463 -18.03 -13.63 -12.04
CA VAL A 463 -17.95 -12.18 -11.75
C VAL A 463 -19.30 -11.70 -11.21
N LEU A 464 -19.27 -11.11 -10.03
CA LEU A 464 -20.43 -10.66 -9.28
C LEU A 464 -20.45 -9.12 -9.27
N PRO A 465 -21.45 -8.48 -9.89
CA PRO A 465 -21.53 -7.03 -9.98
C PRO A 465 -21.84 -6.43 -8.62
N CYS A 466 -20.96 -5.59 -8.10
CA CYS A 466 -21.15 -4.90 -6.83
C CYS A 466 -21.39 -3.39 -7.01
N THR A 467 -22.03 -2.79 -6.00
CA THR A 467 -22.26 -1.33 -5.94
C THR A 467 -20.99 -0.59 -5.55
N THR A 468 -20.91 0.68 -6.00
CA THR A 468 -19.90 1.65 -5.55
C THR A 468 -20.44 2.49 -4.36
N PRO A 469 -19.61 3.29 -3.69
CA PRO A 469 -20.08 4.20 -2.64
C PRO A 469 -21.12 5.23 -3.09
N LEU A 470 -21.24 5.49 -4.39
CA LEU A 470 -22.25 6.39 -4.96
C LEU A 470 -23.66 5.77 -5.02
N GLU A 471 -23.73 4.45 -4.93
CA GLU A 471 -24.95 3.65 -5.17
C GLU A 471 -25.54 3.07 -3.88
N ARG A 472 -25.04 3.46 -2.70
CA ARG A 472 -25.47 2.92 -1.40
C ARG A 472 -25.21 3.86 -0.22
N ASP A 473 -25.99 3.68 0.84
CA ASP A 473 -25.72 4.32 2.12
C ASP A 473 -24.58 3.61 2.87
N ASP A 474 -23.79 4.36 3.63
CA ASP A 474 -22.77 3.85 4.55
C ASP A 474 -22.43 4.94 5.59
N ILE A 475 -21.42 4.69 6.38
CA ILE A 475 -20.83 5.65 7.30
C ILE A 475 -19.30 5.59 7.19
N ASN A 476 -18.63 6.74 7.17
CA ASN A 476 -17.18 6.83 7.09
C ASN A 476 -16.58 7.45 8.36
N LEU A 477 -15.51 6.85 8.83
CA LEU A 477 -14.59 7.44 9.80
C LEU A 477 -13.21 6.79 9.69
N SER A 478 -12.21 7.60 9.42
CA SER A 478 -10.80 7.22 9.53
C SER A 478 -10.27 7.49 10.95
N PRO A 479 -9.38 6.65 11.50
CA PRO A 479 -8.88 6.82 12.88
C PRO A 479 -8.09 8.11 13.14
N ARG A 480 -7.67 8.81 12.10
CA ARG A 480 -6.85 10.03 12.18
C ARG A 480 -7.45 11.20 11.43
N ASP A 481 -8.67 11.07 10.97
CA ASP A 481 -9.43 12.11 10.33
C ASP A 481 -10.51 12.60 11.31
N PRO A 482 -10.68 13.92 11.53
CA PRO A 482 -11.65 14.41 12.50
C PRO A 482 -13.09 14.38 12.00
N TYR A 483 -13.34 13.98 10.76
CA TYR A 483 -14.68 14.02 10.19
C TYR A 483 -15.33 12.63 10.15
N LEU A 484 -16.42 12.50 10.90
CA LEU A 484 -17.37 11.42 10.78
C LEU A 484 -18.41 11.81 9.73
N VAL A 485 -18.53 11.01 8.68
CA VAL A 485 -19.37 11.34 7.51
C VAL A 485 -20.46 10.30 7.34
N MET A 486 -21.71 10.74 7.25
CA MET A 486 -22.81 9.92 6.75
C MET A 486 -22.75 9.90 5.24
N MET A 487 -22.66 8.72 4.65
CA MET A 487 -22.59 8.55 3.20
C MET A 487 -23.98 8.21 2.69
N ASP A 488 -24.49 9.04 1.80
CA ASP A 488 -25.83 8.88 1.24
C ASP A 488 -25.75 8.32 -0.18
N GLN A 489 -26.68 7.44 -0.51
CA GLN A 489 -26.89 6.97 -1.88
C GLN A 489 -27.23 8.14 -2.78
N ALA A 490 -26.41 8.42 -3.79
CA ALA A 490 -26.60 9.51 -4.74
C ALA A 490 -27.30 9.07 -6.03
N VAL A 491 -27.09 7.82 -6.45
CA VAL A 491 -27.67 7.23 -7.66
C VAL A 491 -28.12 5.79 -7.39
N LEU A 492 -29.04 5.28 -8.21
CA LEU A 492 -29.46 3.88 -8.11
C LEU A 492 -28.37 2.93 -8.60
N PRO A 493 -28.31 1.68 -8.07
CA PRO A 493 -27.40 0.66 -8.55
C PRO A 493 -27.53 0.42 -10.06
N ALA A 494 -26.40 0.32 -10.75
CA ALA A 494 -26.36 0.07 -12.18
C ALA A 494 -26.82 -1.37 -12.51
N GLY A 495 -27.80 -1.50 -13.39
CA GLY A 495 -28.33 -2.80 -13.81
C GLY A 495 -28.80 -3.66 -12.64
N GLN A 496 -28.21 -4.85 -12.50
CA GLN A 496 -28.50 -5.81 -11.43
C GLN A 496 -27.45 -5.80 -10.30
N ALA A 497 -26.57 -4.77 -10.22
CA ALA A 497 -25.55 -4.69 -9.17
C ALA A 497 -26.16 -4.69 -7.76
N ARG A 498 -25.52 -5.38 -6.83
CA ARG A 498 -25.94 -5.50 -5.43
C ARG A 498 -24.83 -5.06 -4.48
N ASN A 499 -25.19 -4.65 -3.28
CA ASN A 499 -24.21 -4.50 -2.21
C ASN A 499 -23.52 -5.84 -1.91
N ASP A 500 -22.24 -5.83 -1.54
CA ASP A 500 -21.56 -7.06 -1.14
C ASP A 500 -22.31 -7.80 -0.03
N TYR A 501 -22.92 -7.06 0.91
CA TYR A 501 -23.76 -7.64 1.95
C TYR A 501 -24.89 -8.50 1.37
N ASP A 502 -25.64 -7.98 0.40
CA ASP A 502 -26.79 -8.64 -0.21
C ASP A 502 -26.34 -9.85 -1.07
N ILE A 503 -25.19 -9.73 -1.74
CA ILE A 503 -24.55 -10.82 -2.49
C ILE A 503 -24.27 -11.99 -1.53
N PHE A 504 -23.62 -11.72 -0.40
CA PHE A 504 -23.31 -12.78 0.58
C PHE A 504 -24.56 -13.30 1.33
N CYS A 505 -25.62 -12.50 1.49
CA CYS A 505 -26.91 -12.98 1.99
C CYS A 505 -27.52 -14.05 1.07
N GLY A 506 -27.47 -13.84 -0.25
CA GLY A 506 -27.92 -14.83 -1.24
C GLY A 506 -27.20 -16.17 -1.08
N PHE A 507 -25.89 -16.16 -1.05
CA PHE A 507 -25.08 -17.38 -0.82
C PHE A 507 -25.36 -18.02 0.55
N ALA A 508 -25.47 -17.19 1.59
CA ALA A 508 -25.74 -17.67 2.94
C ALA A 508 -27.08 -18.38 3.06
N ARG A 509 -28.10 -17.95 2.30
CA ARG A 509 -29.41 -18.61 2.19
C ARG A 509 -29.28 -20.01 1.60
N HIS A 510 -28.61 -20.15 0.45
CA HIS A 510 -28.38 -21.43 -0.21
C HIS A 510 -27.52 -22.41 0.63
N LEU A 511 -26.68 -21.88 1.52
CA LEU A 511 -25.83 -22.67 2.41
C LEU A 511 -26.45 -22.91 3.81
N GLY A 512 -27.63 -22.35 4.09
CA GLY A 512 -28.34 -22.53 5.36
C GLY A 512 -27.72 -21.78 6.54
N ILE A 513 -26.94 -20.72 6.29
CA ILE A 513 -26.28 -19.91 7.32
C ILE A 513 -26.76 -18.46 7.36
N GLU A 514 -27.82 -18.10 6.62
CA GLU A 514 -28.32 -16.72 6.48
C GLU A 514 -28.55 -16.05 7.86
N LYS A 515 -29.26 -16.72 8.76
CA LYS A 515 -29.53 -16.19 10.09
C LYS A 515 -28.25 -15.89 10.89
N LYS A 516 -27.19 -16.68 10.71
CA LYS A 516 -25.89 -16.45 11.37
C LYS A 516 -25.13 -15.30 10.70
N TYR A 517 -25.26 -15.16 9.39
CA TYR A 517 -24.60 -14.11 8.64
C TYR A 517 -25.25 -12.75 8.88
N THR A 518 -26.57 -12.67 8.80
CA THR A 518 -27.31 -11.41 8.93
C THR A 518 -27.54 -11.00 10.40
N GLU A 519 -27.59 -11.95 11.34
CA GLU A 519 -28.08 -11.77 12.71
C GLU A 519 -29.49 -11.15 12.74
N GLY A 520 -30.26 -11.32 11.67
CA GLY A 520 -31.61 -10.78 11.53
C GLY A 520 -31.66 -9.29 11.18
N ARG A 521 -30.55 -8.68 10.76
CA ARG A 521 -30.47 -7.26 10.38
C ARG A 521 -30.37 -7.11 8.87
N ASP A 522 -30.96 -6.04 8.34
CA ASP A 522 -30.66 -5.54 7.00
C ASP A 522 -29.44 -4.58 7.02
N ALA A 523 -29.07 -4.02 5.85
CA ALA A 523 -27.92 -3.14 5.72
C ALA A 523 -28.07 -1.85 6.55
N GLY A 524 -29.25 -1.23 6.52
CA GLY A 524 -29.53 -0.01 7.29
C GLY A 524 -29.50 -0.25 8.80
N GLU A 525 -30.05 -1.37 9.26
CA GLU A 525 -30.00 -1.79 10.66
C GLU A 525 -28.58 -2.09 11.13
N TRP A 526 -27.72 -2.66 10.26
CA TRP A 526 -26.30 -2.85 10.55
C TRP A 526 -25.54 -1.52 10.66
N ILE A 527 -25.75 -0.57 9.74
CA ILE A 527 -25.13 0.75 9.77
C ILE A 527 -25.52 1.47 11.07
N ARG A 528 -26.80 1.47 11.43
CA ARG A 528 -27.26 2.03 12.69
C ARG A 528 -26.63 1.34 13.90
N TRP A 529 -26.57 0.03 13.93
CA TRP A 529 -25.97 -0.73 15.01
C TRP A 529 -24.47 -0.43 15.17
N LEU A 530 -23.73 -0.34 14.08
CA LEU A 530 -22.30 0.03 14.08
C LEU A 530 -22.11 1.42 14.69
N TYR A 531 -22.95 2.36 14.28
CA TYR A 531 -22.89 3.72 14.80
C TYR A 531 -23.25 3.79 16.30
N ASP A 532 -24.38 3.23 16.71
CA ASP A 532 -24.85 3.29 18.10
C ASP A 532 -23.87 2.60 19.05
N SER A 533 -23.29 1.47 18.63
CA SER A 533 -22.24 0.78 19.39
C SER A 533 -20.95 1.63 19.48
N SER A 534 -20.60 2.33 18.41
CA SER A 534 -19.46 3.25 18.39
C SER A 534 -19.70 4.47 19.27
N ARG A 535 -20.92 5.02 19.24
CA ARG A 535 -21.34 6.13 20.10
C ARG A 535 -21.24 5.78 21.58
N GLN A 536 -21.68 4.58 21.97
CA GLN A 536 -21.54 4.08 23.34
C GLN A 536 -20.06 3.95 23.76
N SER A 537 -19.21 3.47 22.86
CA SER A 537 -17.77 3.36 23.10
C SER A 537 -17.09 4.74 23.18
N ALA A 538 -17.53 5.70 22.37
CA ALA A 538 -17.04 7.07 22.36
C ALA A 538 -17.33 7.78 23.68
N ALA A 539 -18.57 7.63 24.21
CA ALA A 539 -18.97 8.20 25.47
C ALA A 539 -18.11 7.70 26.67
N GLN A 540 -17.63 6.45 26.61
CA GLN A 540 -16.69 5.92 27.63
C GLN A 540 -15.31 6.60 27.58
N SER A 541 -14.99 7.27 26.47
CA SER A 541 -13.77 8.05 26.27
C SER A 541 -14.04 9.56 26.29
N GLU A 542 -15.16 9.96 26.89
CA GLU A 542 -15.58 11.37 27.02
C GLU A 542 -15.75 12.10 25.67
N VAL A 543 -15.96 11.36 24.58
CA VAL A 543 -16.29 11.91 23.26
C VAL A 543 -17.79 11.79 23.04
N ASP A 544 -18.47 12.93 22.98
CA ASP A 544 -19.91 12.97 22.70
C ASP A 544 -20.15 12.96 21.17
N LEU A 545 -21.03 12.06 20.74
CA LEU A 545 -21.46 11.93 19.36
C LEU A 545 -22.97 12.15 19.28
N PRO A 546 -23.49 12.83 18.23
CA PRO A 546 -24.92 13.06 18.08
C PRO A 546 -25.70 11.74 17.97
N PRO A 547 -27.01 11.74 18.22
CA PRO A 547 -27.88 10.62 17.84
C PRO A 547 -27.77 10.30 16.32
N PHE A 548 -27.97 9.04 15.94
CA PHE A 548 -27.84 8.61 14.54
C PHE A 548 -28.71 9.44 13.58
N ASP A 549 -29.95 9.72 13.94
CA ASP A 549 -30.87 10.47 13.09
C ASP A 549 -30.48 11.95 12.96
N GLU A 550 -29.82 12.52 13.95
CA GLU A 550 -29.26 13.87 13.91
C GLU A 550 -28.01 13.90 12.98
N LEU A 551 -27.10 12.92 13.11
CA LEU A 551 -25.96 12.78 12.21
C LEU A 551 -26.43 12.63 10.77
N ARG A 552 -27.48 11.81 10.54
CA ARG A 552 -28.03 11.61 9.19
C ARG A 552 -28.62 12.91 8.62
N ALA A 553 -29.26 13.72 9.45
CA ALA A 553 -29.82 15.00 9.03
C ALA A 553 -28.75 16.06 8.74
N THR A 554 -27.61 16.04 9.46
CA THR A 554 -26.51 17.00 9.28
C THR A 554 -25.51 16.55 8.21
N GLY A 555 -25.44 15.24 7.93
CA GLY A 555 -24.53 14.62 6.97
C GLY A 555 -23.12 14.34 7.52
N TRP A 556 -22.65 15.09 8.50
CA TRP A 556 -21.33 14.89 9.09
C TRP A 556 -21.21 15.49 10.50
N HIS A 557 -20.16 15.06 11.22
CA HIS A 557 -19.81 15.57 12.54
C HIS A 557 -18.30 15.66 12.71
N LYS A 558 -17.82 16.77 13.29
CA LYS A 558 -16.40 16.99 13.55
C LYS A 558 -16.04 16.52 14.95
N LEU A 559 -15.10 15.60 15.04
CA LEU A 559 -14.54 15.08 16.28
C LEU A 559 -13.52 16.05 16.88
N PRO A 560 -13.37 16.09 18.21
CA PRO A 560 -12.32 16.86 18.84
C PRO A 560 -10.94 16.32 18.44
N VAL A 561 -10.02 17.23 18.14
CA VAL A 561 -8.60 16.93 17.92
C VAL A 561 -7.86 17.11 19.24
N PRO A 562 -6.98 16.18 19.65
CA PRO A 562 -6.19 16.35 20.87
C PRO A 562 -5.39 17.64 20.86
N GLU A 563 -5.38 18.38 21.98
CA GLU A 563 -4.64 19.64 22.11
C GLU A 563 -3.12 19.41 22.23
N ALA A 564 -2.72 18.33 22.94
CA ALA A 564 -1.31 17.98 23.09
C ALA A 564 -0.79 17.23 21.86
N PRO A 565 0.31 17.67 21.26
CA PRO A 565 0.90 16.99 20.12
C PRO A 565 1.42 15.61 20.51
N PHE A 566 1.14 14.61 19.69
CA PHE A 566 1.67 13.26 19.90
C PHE A 566 3.14 13.17 19.46
N VAL A 567 4.00 12.66 20.36
CA VAL A 567 5.40 12.34 20.06
C VAL A 567 5.63 10.84 20.20
N MET A 568 6.09 10.21 19.14
CA MET A 568 6.37 8.78 19.10
C MET A 568 7.48 8.41 20.10
N LEU A 569 7.23 7.42 20.96
CA LEU A 569 8.17 6.92 21.97
C LEU A 569 8.55 7.93 23.09
N GLU A 570 7.80 9.02 23.26
CA GLU A 570 8.03 9.98 24.36
C GLU A 570 7.99 9.32 25.74
N GLY A 571 6.97 8.51 25.99
CA GLY A 571 6.84 7.78 27.26
C GLY A 571 7.99 6.81 27.52
N PHE A 572 8.49 6.12 26.49
CA PHE A 572 9.68 5.25 26.59
C PHE A 572 10.93 6.07 26.92
N ARG A 573 11.11 7.23 26.29
CA ARG A 573 12.22 8.14 26.60
C ARG A 573 12.15 8.68 28.03
N ALA A 574 10.96 9.07 28.49
CA ALA A 574 10.78 9.62 29.81
C ALA A 574 11.06 8.60 30.93
N ASP A 575 10.64 7.36 30.75
CA ASP A 575 10.87 6.27 31.70
C ASP A 575 10.91 4.91 30.96
N PRO A 576 12.10 4.46 30.53
CA PRO A 576 12.25 3.22 29.78
C PRO A 576 12.01 1.95 30.61
N VAL A 577 11.96 2.06 31.93
CA VAL A 577 11.65 0.92 32.81
C VAL A 577 10.14 0.72 32.92
N ARG A 578 9.40 1.81 33.15
CA ARG A 578 7.94 1.79 33.24
C ARG A 578 7.29 1.58 31.88
N ASN A 579 7.81 2.22 30.85
CA ASN A 579 7.29 2.19 29.49
C ASN A 579 8.18 1.36 28.55
N LYS A 580 8.72 0.26 29.06
CA LYS A 580 9.59 -0.64 28.28
C LYS A 580 8.93 -1.07 26.98
N LEU A 581 9.75 -1.23 25.94
CA LEU A 581 9.31 -1.78 24.65
C LEU A 581 8.94 -3.27 24.80
N ARG A 582 8.16 -3.78 23.84
CA ARG A 582 7.79 -5.20 23.81
C ARG A 582 8.85 -6.09 23.10
N THR A 583 10.06 -5.60 22.97
CA THR A 583 11.23 -6.37 22.57
C THR A 583 11.70 -7.29 23.73
N PRO A 584 12.47 -8.35 23.46
CA PRO A 584 13.03 -9.20 24.50
C PRO A 584 13.83 -8.43 25.58
N SER A 585 14.60 -7.43 25.18
CA SER A 585 15.40 -6.56 26.09
C SER A 585 14.58 -5.48 26.80
N GLY A 586 13.38 -5.18 26.32
CA GLY A 586 12.60 -4.01 26.75
C GLY A 586 13.14 -2.69 26.17
N LYS A 587 14.16 -2.72 25.33
CA LYS A 587 14.85 -1.59 24.71
C LYS A 587 14.82 -1.70 23.17
N ILE A 588 15.36 -0.71 22.49
CA ILE A 588 15.58 -0.73 21.03
C ILE A 588 16.66 -1.76 20.71
N GLU A 589 16.38 -2.72 19.85
CA GLU A 589 17.34 -3.77 19.49
C GLU A 589 18.12 -3.38 18.22
N ILE A 590 19.34 -2.85 18.41
CA ILE A 590 20.31 -2.63 17.33
C ILE A 590 20.86 -3.96 16.85
N PHE A 591 21.14 -4.88 17.78
CA PHE A 591 21.35 -6.30 17.52
C PHE A 591 20.18 -7.09 18.12
N SER A 592 19.54 -7.93 17.32
CA SER A 592 18.45 -8.80 17.77
C SER A 592 18.92 -10.24 17.85
N GLU A 593 19.14 -10.74 19.06
CA GLU A 593 19.48 -12.15 19.33
C GLU A 593 18.43 -13.09 18.73
N ARG A 594 17.17 -12.64 18.69
CA ARG A 594 16.07 -13.42 18.13
C ARG A 594 16.22 -13.61 16.64
N ILE A 595 16.52 -12.56 15.87
CA ILE A 595 16.75 -12.64 14.41
C ILE A 595 18.03 -13.44 14.15
N ALA A 596 19.10 -13.18 14.89
CA ALA A 596 20.35 -13.95 14.79
C ALA A 596 20.10 -15.45 14.97
N GLY A 597 19.25 -15.83 15.93
CA GLY A 597 18.86 -17.21 16.21
C GLY A 597 18.08 -17.91 15.09
N PHE A 598 17.51 -17.16 14.12
CA PHE A 598 16.84 -17.76 12.94
C PHE A 598 17.83 -18.29 11.90
N GLY A 599 19.08 -17.83 11.93
CA GLY A 599 20.12 -18.26 11.00
C GLY A 599 19.89 -17.84 9.54
N TYR A 600 19.12 -16.77 9.31
CA TYR A 600 18.87 -16.26 7.97
C TYR A 600 20.04 -15.41 7.47
N HIS A 601 20.67 -15.85 6.37
CA HIS A 601 21.81 -15.13 5.78
C HIS A 601 21.39 -13.82 5.10
N ASP A 602 20.12 -13.70 4.68
CA ASP A 602 19.53 -12.54 4.02
C ASP A 602 18.85 -11.53 4.98
N CYS A 603 18.87 -11.82 6.30
CA CYS A 603 18.48 -10.91 7.37
C CYS A 603 19.17 -11.35 8.68
N PRO A 604 20.43 -10.96 8.93
CA PRO A 604 21.19 -11.34 10.12
C PRO A 604 20.78 -10.55 11.36
N GLY A 605 21.45 -10.78 12.50
CA GLY A 605 21.12 -10.23 13.82
C GLY A 605 21.23 -8.70 13.95
N HIS A 606 21.91 -8.02 13.06
CA HIS A 606 21.93 -6.57 12.90
C HIS A 606 21.90 -6.21 11.42
N PRO A 607 21.54 -4.95 11.05
CA PRO A 607 21.51 -4.60 9.65
C PRO A 607 22.90 -4.54 9.03
N ILE A 608 22.99 -5.00 7.80
CA ILE A 608 24.20 -4.97 6.97
C ILE A 608 23.85 -4.54 5.55
N TRP A 609 24.85 -4.13 4.79
CA TRP A 609 24.71 -3.96 3.35
C TRP A 609 24.77 -5.32 2.64
N MET A 610 23.78 -5.55 1.77
CA MET A 610 23.73 -6.70 0.87
C MET A 610 23.39 -6.19 -0.53
N ASN A 611 24.11 -6.66 -1.54
CA ASN A 611 23.80 -6.29 -2.93
C ASN A 611 22.42 -6.84 -3.30
N PRO A 612 21.51 -5.98 -3.78
CA PRO A 612 20.26 -6.47 -4.36
C PRO A 612 20.51 -7.33 -5.59
N VAL A 613 19.62 -8.28 -5.87
CA VAL A 613 19.74 -9.17 -7.05
C VAL A 613 19.74 -8.37 -8.35
N GLU A 614 18.92 -7.33 -8.42
CA GLU A 614 18.88 -6.40 -9.56
C GLU A 614 19.06 -4.97 -9.04
N TRP A 615 20.15 -4.32 -9.44
CA TRP A 615 20.45 -2.92 -9.09
C TRP A 615 21.51 -2.33 -10.03
N LEU A 616 21.68 -1.00 -10.04
CA LEU A 616 22.60 -0.32 -10.97
C LEU A 616 24.07 -0.68 -10.78
N GLY A 617 24.48 -1.16 -9.59
CA GLY A 617 25.87 -1.58 -9.37
C GLY A 617 26.26 -2.88 -10.09
N SER A 618 25.29 -3.68 -10.53
CA SER A 618 25.48 -4.90 -11.33
C SER A 618 24.87 -4.80 -12.74
N ALA A 619 24.30 -3.64 -13.09
CA ALA A 619 23.63 -3.44 -14.35
C ALA A 619 24.62 -3.39 -15.54
N LYS A 620 24.17 -3.85 -16.71
CA LYS A 620 24.86 -3.60 -17.98
C LYS A 620 24.62 -2.14 -18.44
N ASP A 621 25.47 -1.62 -19.30
CA ASP A 621 25.34 -0.24 -19.82
C ASP A 621 24.00 0.04 -20.53
N SER A 622 23.37 -1.01 -21.11
CA SER A 622 22.05 -0.90 -21.74
C SER A 622 20.89 -0.81 -20.73
N GLN A 623 21.11 -1.24 -19.50
CA GLN A 623 20.05 -1.39 -18.50
C GLN A 623 19.81 -0.10 -17.68
N LEU A 624 18.54 0.07 -17.31
CA LEU A 624 18.08 1.13 -16.43
C LEU A 624 17.40 0.49 -15.22
N HIS A 625 17.41 1.19 -14.09
CA HIS A 625 16.63 0.80 -12.92
C HIS A 625 15.21 1.34 -13.04
N LEU A 626 14.21 0.46 -12.93
CA LEU A 626 12.79 0.83 -12.98
C LEU A 626 12.30 1.25 -11.58
N ILE A 627 11.75 2.46 -11.48
CA ILE A 627 10.95 2.91 -10.32
C ILE A 627 9.48 2.88 -10.71
N SER A 628 8.70 2.07 -9.99
CA SER A 628 7.26 1.96 -10.17
C SER A 628 6.52 2.54 -8.96
N ASN A 629 6.27 3.85 -8.97
CA ASN A 629 5.64 4.57 -7.87
C ASN A 629 4.12 4.76 -8.08
N GLN A 630 3.43 5.35 -7.09
CA GLN A 630 2.00 5.65 -7.20
C GLN A 630 1.72 6.70 -8.28
N PRO A 631 0.61 6.57 -9.02
CA PRO A 631 0.13 7.60 -9.94
C PRO A 631 -0.45 8.79 -9.19
N LYS A 632 -0.62 9.93 -9.91
CA LYS A 632 -1.19 11.16 -9.34
C LYS A 632 -2.71 11.18 -9.36
N ASN A 633 -3.32 10.71 -10.45
CA ASN A 633 -4.74 10.95 -10.79
C ASN A 633 -5.61 9.69 -10.68
N LYS A 634 -5.12 8.65 -10.01
CA LYS A 634 -5.85 7.41 -9.69
C LYS A 634 -5.28 6.78 -8.42
N LEU A 635 -6.07 5.95 -7.75
CA LEU A 635 -5.56 5.16 -6.62
C LEU A 635 -5.28 3.74 -7.09
N HIS A 636 -4.01 3.36 -7.16
CA HIS A 636 -3.60 2.06 -7.69
C HIS A 636 -4.17 1.87 -9.13
N SER A 637 -4.96 0.82 -9.37
CA SER A 637 -5.67 0.60 -10.64
C SER A 637 -7.12 1.11 -10.65
N GLN A 638 -7.58 1.71 -9.54
CA GLN A 638 -8.92 2.28 -9.48
C GLN A 638 -9.00 3.54 -10.33
N LEU A 639 -10.05 3.65 -11.14
CA LEU A 639 -10.27 4.77 -12.06
C LEU A 639 -9.20 4.94 -13.16
N ASP A 640 -8.47 3.87 -13.51
CA ASP A 640 -7.53 3.92 -14.64
C ASP A 640 -8.24 4.28 -15.96
N HIS A 641 -9.46 3.77 -16.16
CA HIS A 641 -10.33 4.09 -17.29
C HIS A 641 -11.02 5.45 -17.19
N GLY A 642 -10.91 6.14 -16.03
CA GLY A 642 -11.52 7.45 -15.82
C GLY A 642 -10.83 8.56 -16.62
N ARG A 643 -11.62 9.57 -17.06
CA ARG A 643 -11.13 10.66 -17.93
C ARG A 643 -9.90 11.37 -17.36
N LEU A 644 -9.82 11.55 -16.03
CA LEU A 644 -8.69 12.21 -15.39
C LEU A 644 -7.39 11.40 -15.56
N SER A 645 -7.46 10.08 -15.34
CA SER A 645 -6.33 9.17 -15.57
C SER A 645 -5.96 9.08 -17.05
N GLN A 646 -6.96 9.02 -17.94
CA GLN A 646 -6.75 8.96 -19.39
C GLN A 646 -6.15 10.26 -19.94
N SER A 647 -6.40 11.42 -19.33
CA SER A 647 -5.80 12.69 -19.75
C SER A 647 -4.30 12.79 -19.46
N ASP A 648 -3.76 11.96 -18.56
CA ASP A 648 -2.31 11.89 -18.30
C ASP A 648 -1.56 11.09 -19.39
N ARG A 649 -2.27 10.29 -20.18
CA ARG A 649 -1.66 9.46 -21.22
C ARG A 649 -1.27 10.28 -22.45
N ILE A 650 -0.14 9.94 -23.02
CA ILE A 650 0.40 10.56 -24.23
C ILE A 650 0.16 9.60 -25.39
N GLY A 651 -0.68 9.99 -26.36
CA GLY A 651 -1.05 9.11 -27.48
C GLY A 651 -1.70 7.79 -27.05
N GLY A 652 -2.32 7.75 -25.84
CA GLY A 652 -2.95 6.54 -25.27
C GLY A 652 -2.01 5.68 -24.40
N TYR A 653 -0.72 6.03 -24.27
CA TYR A 653 0.27 5.29 -23.49
C TYR A 653 0.56 5.95 -22.15
N GLU A 654 0.83 5.16 -21.12
CA GLU A 654 1.32 5.66 -19.82
C GLU A 654 2.67 6.38 -20.02
N PRO A 655 2.90 7.53 -19.35
CA PRO A 655 4.16 8.22 -19.42
C PRO A 655 5.29 7.45 -18.72
N ALA A 656 6.47 7.43 -19.33
CA ALA A 656 7.71 6.95 -18.76
C ALA A 656 8.72 8.09 -18.68
N LEU A 657 9.11 8.51 -17.46
CA LEU A 657 10.07 9.57 -17.26
C LEU A 657 11.49 9.04 -17.45
N ILE A 658 12.26 9.70 -18.31
CA ILE A 658 13.63 9.32 -18.67
C ILE A 658 14.50 10.58 -18.67
N HIS A 659 15.71 10.47 -18.16
CA HIS A 659 16.68 11.57 -18.23
C HIS A 659 17.04 11.88 -19.70
N PRO A 660 17.11 13.17 -20.12
CA PRO A 660 17.37 13.55 -21.52
C PRO A 660 18.64 12.93 -22.11
N ALA A 661 19.72 12.84 -21.36
CA ALA A 661 20.98 12.23 -21.83
C ALA A 661 20.80 10.71 -22.11
N VAL A 662 19.98 10.01 -21.33
CA VAL A 662 19.68 8.57 -21.52
C VAL A 662 18.85 8.37 -22.79
N ALA A 663 17.86 9.23 -23.01
CA ALA A 663 17.02 9.21 -24.20
C ALA A 663 17.82 9.52 -25.48
N ALA A 664 18.63 10.59 -25.46
CA ALA A 664 19.47 11.00 -26.60
C ALA A 664 20.44 9.90 -27.03
N ALA A 665 21.08 9.20 -26.07
CA ALA A 665 21.98 8.08 -26.36
C ALA A 665 21.31 6.89 -27.06
N ARG A 666 19.96 6.82 -27.05
CA ARG A 666 19.14 5.77 -27.65
C ARG A 666 18.29 6.27 -28.82
N GLY A 667 18.48 7.52 -29.27
CA GLY A 667 17.70 8.13 -30.33
C GLY A 667 16.22 8.37 -29.99
N ILE A 668 15.86 8.34 -28.72
CA ILE A 668 14.50 8.54 -28.23
C ILE A 668 14.23 10.04 -28.05
N ARG A 669 13.08 10.50 -28.52
CA ARG A 669 12.61 11.88 -28.41
C ARG A 669 11.40 11.94 -27.48
N LYS A 670 11.06 13.15 -27.05
CA LYS A 670 9.84 13.40 -26.29
C LYS A 670 8.61 12.86 -27.06
N ASP A 671 7.71 12.22 -26.35
CA ASP A 671 6.45 11.63 -26.82
C ASP A 671 6.60 10.42 -27.77
N ASP A 672 7.82 9.96 -28.02
CA ASP A 672 8.03 8.69 -28.74
C ASP A 672 7.44 7.52 -27.93
N VAL A 673 6.86 6.56 -28.65
CA VAL A 673 6.44 5.30 -28.05
C VAL A 673 7.67 4.40 -27.89
N ILE A 674 7.88 3.94 -26.69
CA ILE A 674 9.00 3.06 -26.34
C ILE A 674 8.49 1.74 -25.80
N ARG A 675 9.24 0.69 -26.08
CA ARG A 675 9.11 -0.62 -25.43
C ARG A 675 10.07 -0.68 -24.26
N VAL A 676 9.54 -0.94 -23.07
CA VAL A 676 10.31 -1.19 -21.84
C VAL A 676 10.23 -2.68 -21.55
N PHE A 677 11.37 -3.37 -21.39
CA PHE A 677 11.37 -4.82 -21.33
C PHE A 677 12.52 -5.41 -20.50
N ASN A 678 12.34 -6.66 -20.11
CA ASN A 678 13.37 -7.56 -19.56
C ASN A 678 12.95 -9.03 -19.82
N SER A 679 13.60 -9.99 -19.16
CA SER A 679 13.31 -11.42 -19.34
C SER A 679 11.91 -11.86 -18.87
N ARG A 680 11.24 -11.06 -18.03
CA ARG A 680 9.91 -11.36 -17.48
C ARG A 680 8.78 -10.91 -18.41
N GLY A 681 8.98 -9.80 -19.13
CA GLY A 681 7.95 -9.27 -20.01
C GLY A 681 8.33 -7.94 -20.64
N ALA A 682 7.32 -7.27 -21.18
CA ALA A 682 7.46 -5.96 -21.80
C ALA A 682 6.19 -5.12 -21.62
N CYS A 683 6.33 -3.78 -21.63
CA CYS A 683 5.20 -2.87 -21.74
C CYS A 683 5.53 -1.69 -22.68
N LEU A 684 4.47 -1.06 -23.22
CA LEU A 684 4.57 0.12 -24.06
C LEU A 684 4.29 1.38 -23.24
N CYS A 685 5.14 2.39 -23.39
CA CYS A 685 5.01 3.67 -22.72
C CYS A 685 5.33 4.82 -23.67
N ALA A 686 4.93 6.04 -23.33
CA ALA A 686 5.36 7.24 -24.02
C ALA A 686 6.52 7.92 -23.28
N ALA A 687 7.59 8.28 -23.97
CA ALA A 687 8.77 8.86 -23.38
C ALA A 687 8.54 10.32 -22.93
N VAL A 688 8.76 10.60 -21.66
CA VAL A 688 8.78 11.95 -21.07
C VAL A 688 10.20 12.27 -20.63
N LEU A 689 10.77 13.33 -21.20
CA LEU A 689 12.15 13.73 -20.87
C LEU A 689 12.15 14.70 -19.69
N SER A 690 12.91 14.39 -18.63
CA SER A 690 12.97 15.19 -17.43
C SER A 690 14.34 15.09 -16.74
N ASP A 691 14.88 16.23 -16.32
CA ASP A 691 16.08 16.31 -15.47
C ASP A 691 15.78 16.01 -13.99
N ASP A 692 14.50 15.81 -13.65
CA ASP A 692 14.05 15.45 -12.28
C ASP A 692 14.15 13.94 -12.00
N VAL A 693 14.64 13.17 -12.94
CA VAL A 693 14.96 11.76 -12.78
C VAL A 693 16.47 11.51 -12.91
N ARG A 694 17.04 10.75 -11.98
CA ARG A 694 18.45 10.39 -11.99
C ARG A 694 18.83 9.64 -13.28
N GLN A 695 20.00 9.94 -13.83
CA GLN A 695 20.56 9.13 -14.94
C GLN A 695 20.66 7.66 -14.53
N GLY A 696 20.35 6.75 -15.47
CA GLY A 696 20.29 5.32 -15.21
C GLY A 696 18.96 4.84 -14.60
N VAL A 697 17.99 5.74 -14.41
CA VAL A 697 16.65 5.41 -13.90
C VAL A 697 15.59 5.70 -14.95
N ILE A 698 14.57 4.86 -15.01
CA ILE A 698 13.29 5.09 -15.68
C ILE A 698 12.16 5.00 -14.66
N GLN A 699 11.22 5.95 -14.70
CA GLN A 699 10.06 5.92 -13.81
C GLN A 699 8.78 5.68 -14.63
N ILE A 700 7.99 4.67 -14.24
CA ILE A 700 6.66 4.39 -14.77
C ILE A 700 5.73 4.21 -13.58
N SER A 701 4.66 5.00 -13.51
CA SER A 701 3.68 4.86 -12.42
C SER A 701 2.94 3.53 -12.51
N THR A 702 2.60 2.96 -11.35
CA THR A 702 1.71 1.78 -11.30
C THR A 702 0.27 2.18 -11.64
N GLY A 703 -0.61 1.21 -11.84
CA GLY A 703 -2.05 1.44 -11.93
C GLY A 703 -2.66 1.26 -13.31
N ALA A 704 -1.87 1.29 -14.37
CA ALA A 704 -2.36 0.90 -15.69
C ALA A 704 -2.93 -0.53 -15.65
N TRP A 705 -4.09 -0.74 -16.26
CA TRP A 705 -4.68 -2.08 -16.35
C TRP A 705 -3.81 -2.99 -17.22
N LEU A 706 -3.76 -4.26 -16.85
CA LEU A 706 -3.06 -5.26 -17.64
C LEU A 706 -3.84 -5.52 -18.95
N ASP A 707 -3.24 -5.21 -20.09
CA ASP A 707 -3.78 -5.48 -21.42
C ASP A 707 -2.73 -6.21 -22.25
N ILE A 708 -2.83 -7.53 -22.30
CA ILE A 708 -1.92 -8.41 -23.03
C ILE A 708 -2.71 -9.10 -24.13
N LYS A 709 -2.40 -8.78 -25.40
CA LYS A 709 -3.06 -9.31 -26.59
C LYS A 709 -2.26 -10.41 -27.29
N ASP A 710 -1.01 -10.64 -26.87
CA ASP A 710 -0.13 -11.62 -27.49
C ASP A 710 0.36 -12.69 -26.51
N THR A 711 0.96 -13.74 -27.05
CA THR A 711 1.57 -14.83 -26.26
C THR A 711 2.94 -14.45 -25.68
N LYS A 712 3.52 -13.31 -26.08
CA LYS A 712 4.85 -12.84 -25.65
C LYS A 712 4.78 -12.02 -24.37
N GLY A 713 3.58 -11.72 -23.87
CA GLY A 713 3.40 -10.99 -22.61
C GLY A 713 3.68 -9.49 -22.72
N LEU A 714 3.46 -8.88 -23.90
CA LEU A 714 3.56 -7.43 -24.10
C LEU A 714 2.30 -6.73 -23.59
N CYS A 715 2.43 -5.95 -22.51
CA CYS A 715 1.35 -5.10 -22.03
C CYS A 715 1.24 -3.82 -22.85
N GLN A 716 0.07 -3.58 -23.45
CA GLN A 716 -0.18 -2.43 -24.33
C GLN A 716 -0.37 -1.13 -23.55
N GLN A 717 -0.70 -1.20 -22.25
CA GLN A 717 -1.11 -0.07 -21.44
C GLN A 717 -0.08 0.40 -20.39
N GLY A 718 1.17 -0.05 -20.50
CA GLY A 718 2.24 0.46 -19.64
C GLY A 718 2.20 -0.03 -18.19
N ASN A 719 1.67 -1.23 -17.91
CA ASN A 719 1.72 -1.79 -16.57
C ASN A 719 3.14 -2.27 -16.22
N PRO A 720 3.87 -1.59 -15.28
CA PRO A 720 5.27 -1.93 -14.98
C PRO A 720 5.43 -3.27 -14.24
N ASN A 721 4.35 -3.82 -13.66
CA ASN A 721 4.44 -5.05 -12.88
C ASN A 721 4.64 -6.31 -13.74
N VAL A 722 4.51 -6.21 -15.06
CA VAL A 722 4.99 -7.28 -15.99
C VAL A 722 6.53 -7.41 -15.98
N LEU A 723 7.23 -6.39 -15.46
CA LEU A 723 8.70 -6.29 -15.43
C LEU A 723 9.28 -6.54 -14.03
N CYS A 724 8.51 -6.31 -12.97
CA CYS A 724 8.99 -6.34 -11.59
C CYS A 724 9.39 -7.76 -11.14
N LEU A 725 10.40 -7.84 -10.28
CA LEU A 725 10.91 -9.10 -9.72
C LEU A 725 9.94 -9.68 -8.69
N ASP A 726 9.44 -10.90 -8.92
CA ASP A 726 8.61 -11.64 -7.96
C ASP A 726 9.48 -12.50 -7.02
N LYS A 727 10.07 -11.81 -6.05
CA LYS A 727 10.91 -12.38 -5.00
C LYS A 727 10.52 -11.78 -3.65
N GLY A 728 10.62 -12.57 -2.57
CA GLY A 728 10.51 -12.06 -1.19
C GLY A 728 11.72 -11.19 -0.81
N THR A 729 11.50 -10.14 0.01
CA THR A 729 12.59 -9.25 0.50
C THR A 729 13.67 -10.01 1.24
N SER A 730 13.27 -10.96 2.07
CA SER A 730 14.13 -11.90 2.81
C SER A 730 13.30 -13.07 3.33
N LYS A 731 13.93 -14.08 3.90
CA LYS A 731 13.26 -15.17 4.64
C LYS A 731 12.52 -14.67 5.89
N LEU A 732 12.89 -13.51 6.41
CA LEU A 732 12.21 -12.91 7.56
C LEU A 732 10.84 -12.36 7.17
N GLY A 733 10.77 -11.43 6.21
CA GLY A 733 9.57 -10.63 5.94
C GLY A 733 8.76 -11.08 4.74
N GLN A 734 9.39 -11.68 3.70
CA GLN A 734 8.74 -12.11 2.46
C GLN A 734 7.90 -11.01 1.79
N GLY A 735 8.28 -9.74 1.99
CA GLY A 735 7.66 -8.60 1.33
C GLY A 735 7.93 -8.58 -0.19
N PRO A 736 7.25 -7.72 -0.97
CA PRO A 736 7.52 -7.62 -2.40
C PRO A 736 8.86 -6.93 -2.69
N SER A 737 9.60 -7.37 -3.72
CA SER A 737 10.85 -6.76 -4.18
C SER A 737 10.68 -5.96 -5.48
N ALA A 738 9.51 -5.31 -5.65
CA ALA A 738 9.12 -4.64 -6.89
C ALA A 738 10.07 -3.51 -7.34
N HIS A 739 10.75 -2.86 -6.39
CA HIS A 739 11.69 -1.77 -6.67
C HIS A 739 13.13 -2.23 -6.92
N SER A 740 13.43 -3.52 -6.86
CA SER A 740 14.71 -4.09 -7.33
C SER A 740 14.49 -4.67 -8.72
N CYS A 741 14.50 -3.81 -9.75
CA CYS A 741 14.11 -4.17 -11.09
C CYS A 741 14.99 -3.47 -12.14
N LEU A 742 15.67 -4.26 -12.99
CA LEU A 742 16.41 -3.77 -14.14
C LEU A 742 15.62 -4.02 -15.43
N VAL A 743 15.65 -3.03 -16.33
CA VAL A 743 14.97 -3.06 -17.62
C VAL A 743 15.85 -2.49 -18.71
N GLU A 744 15.50 -2.80 -19.96
CA GLU A 744 16.02 -2.16 -21.16
C GLU A 744 14.90 -1.39 -21.85
N ILE A 745 15.27 -0.40 -22.65
CA ILE A 745 14.34 0.40 -23.46
C ILE A 745 14.79 0.49 -24.90
N GLU A 746 13.81 0.46 -25.79
CA GLU A 746 14.04 0.67 -27.21
C GLU A 746 12.90 1.51 -27.82
N LEU A 747 13.20 2.23 -28.88
CA LEU A 747 12.21 2.92 -29.69
C LEU A 747 11.32 1.88 -30.38
N LEU A 748 9.99 2.02 -30.24
CA LEU A 748 9.07 1.21 -31.01
C LEU A 748 9.08 1.71 -32.47
N GLU A 749 9.61 0.91 -33.42
CA GLU A 749 9.55 1.25 -34.81
C GLU A 749 8.10 1.42 -35.27
N LYS A 750 7.79 2.53 -35.91
CA LYS A 750 6.47 2.72 -36.52
C LYS A 750 6.31 1.65 -37.60
N ALA A 751 5.35 0.73 -37.41
CA ALA A 751 4.98 -0.30 -38.35
C ALA A 751 4.46 0.32 -39.66
#